data_ff403df52d5453a312a0a5920b49b9aa
#
_entry.id   ff403df52d5453a312a0a5920b49b9aa
#
_cell.length_a   1.000
_cell.length_b   1.000
_cell.length_c   1.000
_cell.angle_alpha   90.00
_cell.angle_beta   90.00
_cell.angle_gamma   90.00
#
_symmetry.space_group_name_H-M   'P 1'
#
loop_
_entity.id
_entity.type
_entity.pdbx_description
1 polymer ?
#
loop_
_entity_poly.entity_id
_entity_poly.type
_entity_poly.pdbx_seq_one_letter_code
_entity_poly.pdbx_strand_id
1 'polypeptide(L)'
;MTKFLSTTILSIFLMIPFQSFAQNKVCGSYKGYIEDDMHQNPEFYQSISEKNQSLKQEFERIQNNLDISGLRSTSDNKKIIPVVVHIIHDDGPENVSDEVVQDAIDALNRNINGQSNLFESRTPDVFAALRGVPNVEFRLARIDPNGESTNGIVRVKSPLTNEPSPRNAVKSVSYWNSYQYFNIWVIKKFLPESNGNTLLGFAQFPFSGSMATDGVVLIYSEFNDPSSSTLTHEAGHWLGLCHPWDCGAGTCGDDNIFDTPPAREANYGVSFNNFPYHVGLQNQGCIADSMNWAGEMFMNYMDYTPDQFTTMFTKGQVEVINETLEGDGTVPGFRQYMWSEVNIDETGTSDGFLPPTCTKQLNIFENNDAYQVCIGEETWFRSNSRIFGNSISSVEWDFGDGTITSGSYNGQLGHYELHTYANEGTYDVKFKITYDEVIKVRASDPSLIPATDPSLIQAITTDKIVQGTQDELNNMSASNISSHYIDSLGKYWGLEDTTFYRGKVQETIYEYDYTNTCVTEIVKAGFITVSPSVSSNSSPEEYSFETGIGNDWTVADNSAEESIWTNVNGSYSGFEWSNGSLVVNNFERVKVGVIGGYTEIVSKSFNLSNFSTPAIKFSWAGAALNTFPTNEITVHYSTNCGENWLSLGTLDPVTTSRAGYMATNFVPNENDWLDTVLTKNALKNNNIKFKIAYSAGTTAHNNIYIDNIKIGEASSLFNENNNLISQKISVFPNPLDESSSILLENFGGQETSIDIINILGEKVYNIFEGVIQSDYLEINNLRARIKKDGIYFIRATTSLKNSFTKKIILN
;
A
#
# COMPACT_ATOMS: atom_id res chain seq x y z
N MET A 1 45.84 -61.65 -1.22
CA MET A 1 44.43 -62.04 -1.48
C MET A 1 43.56 -61.39 -0.39
N THR A 2 43.11 -60.22 -0.62
CA THR A 2 42.27 -59.44 0.32
C THR A 2 40.99 -59.06 -0.41
N LYS A 3 39.88 -59.64 0.03
CA LYS A 3 38.56 -59.34 -0.51
C LYS A 3 38.04 -58.02 0.05
N PHE A 4 37.72 -57.05 -0.82
CA PHE A 4 36.93 -55.91 -0.51
C PHE A 4 35.44 -56.32 -0.38
N LEU A 5 34.82 -56.00 0.77
CA LEU A 5 33.39 -56.02 0.97
C LEU A 5 32.87 -54.57 0.70
N SER A 6 32.08 -54.41 -0.34
CA SER A 6 31.37 -53.18 -0.57
C SER A 6 30.00 -53.24 0.12
N THR A 7 29.78 -52.39 1.10
CA THR A 7 28.50 -52.24 1.78
C THR A 7 27.68 -51.18 1.05
N THR A 8 26.67 -51.62 0.33
CA THR A 8 25.69 -50.74 -0.32
C THR A 8 24.69 -50.33 0.73
N ILE A 9 24.72 -49.07 1.13
CA ILE A 9 23.68 -48.46 1.98
C ILE A 9 22.52 -48.08 1.06
N LEU A 10 21.43 -48.81 1.18
CA LEU A 10 20.15 -48.51 0.53
C LEU A 10 19.43 -47.43 1.32
N SER A 11 19.55 -46.18 0.86
CA SER A 11 18.78 -45.05 1.42
C SER A 11 17.34 -45.18 0.95
N ILE A 12 16.46 -45.63 1.83
CA ILE A 12 15.01 -45.58 1.64
C ILE A 12 14.60 -44.11 1.87
N PHE A 13 14.43 -43.36 0.78
CA PHE A 13 13.69 -42.10 0.83
C PHE A 13 12.23 -42.45 1.09
N LEU A 14 11.75 -42.25 2.32
CA LEU A 14 10.33 -42.10 2.58
C LEU A 14 9.85 -40.83 1.85
N MET A 15 9.21 -41.01 0.68
CA MET A 15 8.36 -40.00 0.10
C MET A 15 7.15 -39.84 1.02
N ILE A 16 7.23 -38.90 1.97
CA ILE A 16 6.04 -38.33 2.59
C ILE A 16 5.39 -37.51 1.47
N PRO A 17 4.16 -37.82 1.05
CA PRO A 17 3.47 -36.89 0.16
C PRO A 17 3.29 -35.59 0.93
N PHE A 18 3.99 -34.54 0.53
CA PHE A 18 3.59 -33.20 0.84
C PHE A 18 2.22 -33.02 0.21
N GLN A 19 1.17 -33.26 0.97
CA GLN A 19 -0.11 -32.64 0.68
C GLN A 19 0.12 -31.15 0.87
N SER A 20 0.40 -30.44 -0.21
CA SER A 20 0.17 -29.03 -0.26
C SER A 20 -1.33 -28.88 -0.01
N PHE A 21 -1.70 -28.44 1.19
CA PHE A 21 -3.01 -27.85 1.38
C PHE A 21 -3.05 -26.68 0.42
N ALA A 22 -3.70 -26.84 -0.73
CA ALA A 22 -4.04 -25.73 -1.58
C ALA A 22 -4.89 -24.80 -0.72
N GLN A 23 -4.34 -23.65 -0.37
CA GLN A 23 -5.12 -22.59 0.25
C GLN A 23 -6.21 -22.22 -0.75
N ASN A 24 -7.46 -22.29 -0.31
CA ASN A 24 -8.56 -21.84 -1.15
C ASN A 24 -8.40 -20.35 -1.42
N LYS A 25 -8.39 -19.99 -2.68
CA LYS A 25 -8.38 -18.62 -3.13
C LYS A 25 -9.80 -18.10 -3.03
N VAL A 26 -9.98 -16.88 -2.55
CA VAL A 26 -11.31 -16.27 -2.36
C VAL A 26 -11.34 -14.83 -2.85
N CYS A 27 -12.51 -14.40 -3.28
CA CYS A 27 -12.85 -13.02 -3.54
C CYS A 27 -13.39 -12.37 -2.26
N GLY A 28 -13.12 -11.07 -2.07
CA GLY A 28 -13.61 -10.30 -0.93
C GLY A 28 -14.91 -9.55 -1.19
N SER A 29 -15.48 -9.65 -2.40
CA SER A 29 -16.71 -8.98 -2.77
C SER A 29 -17.90 -9.81 -2.34
N TYR A 30 -18.69 -9.29 -1.41
CA TYR A 30 -20.00 -9.85 -1.05
C TYR A 30 -20.96 -8.73 -0.69
N LYS A 31 -22.23 -8.99 -0.86
CA LYS A 31 -23.29 -8.03 -0.51
C LYS A 31 -23.26 -7.76 1.00
N GLY A 32 -23.02 -6.52 1.39
CA GLY A 32 -22.87 -6.14 2.79
C GLY A 32 -21.42 -5.93 3.26
N TYR A 33 -20.40 -6.28 2.45
CA TYR A 33 -18.99 -6.06 2.83
C TYR A 33 -18.71 -4.61 3.24
N ILE A 34 -19.20 -3.65 2.45
CA ILE A 34 -19.02 -2.22 2.73
C ILE A 34 -19.71 -1.83 4.04
N GLU A 35 -20.91 -2.39 4.32
CA GLU A 35 -21.66 -2.11 5.54
C GLU A 35 -20.91 -2.63 6.77
N ASP A 36 -20.35 -3.83 6.70
CA ASP A 36 -19.54 -4.40 7.77
C ASP A 36 -18.26 -3.60 8.02
N ASP A 37 -17.57 -3.20 6.97
CA ASP A 37 -16.35 -2.39 7.06
C ASP A 37 -16.64 -0.97 7.58
N MET A 38 -17.76 -0.35 7.19
CA MET A 38 -18.23 0.92 7.72
C MET A 38 -18.52 0.85 9.23
N HIS A 39 -19.10 -0.26 9.70
CA HIS A 39 -19.33 -0.47 11.13
C HIS A 39 -18.05 -0.58 11.93
N GLN A 40 -17.03 -1.20 11.36
CA GLN A 40 -15.72 -1.38 12.00
C GLN A 40 -14.85 -0.13 11.91
N ASN A 41 -15.03 0.71 10.89
CA ASN A 41 -14.16 1.85 10.58
C ASN A 41 -14.97 3.15 10.30
N PRO A 42 -15.82 3.62 11.21
CA PRO A 42 -16.78 4.69 10.94
C PRO A 42 -16.12 6.03 10.60
N GLU A 43 -14.99 6.36 11.21
CA GLU A 43 -14.29 7.63 10.95
C GLU A 43 -13.69 7.69 9.54
N PHE A 44 -13.13 6.59 9.08
CA PHE A 44 -12.64 6.47 7.70
C PHE A 44 -13.76 6.73 6.70
N TYR A 45 -14.91 6.08 6.88
CA TYR A 45 -16.04 6.24 5.95
C TYR A 45 -16.72 7.59 6.05
N GLN A 46 -16.59 8.30 7.17
CA GLN A 46 -17.04 9.70 7.25
C GLN A 46 -16.22 10.60 6.31
N SER A 47 -14.89 10.49 6.30
CA SER A 47 -14.03 11.25 5.40
C SER A 47 -14.30 10.90 3.92
N ILE A 48 -14.55 9.63 3.64
CA ILE A 48 -14.94 9.17 2.30
C ILE A 48 -16.28 9.77 1.88
N SER A 49 -17.24 9.91 2.79
CA SER A 49 -18.54 10.53 2.49
C SER A 49 -18.41 12.00 2.09
N GLU A 50 -17.54 12.76 2.73
CA GLU A 50 -17.24 14.16 2.37
C GLU A 50 -16.61 14.25 0.97
N LYS A 51 -15.63 13.41 0.67
CA LYS A 51 -15.03 13.32 -0.66
C LYS A 51 -16.05 12.92 -1.72
N ASN A 52 -16.94 11.96 -1.42
CA ASN A 52 -17.99 11.54 -2.32
C ASN A 52 -18.97 12.68 -2.64
N GLN A 53 -19.32 13.52 -1.67
CA GLN A 53 -20.18 14.66 -1.89
C GLN A 53 -19.53 15.67 -2.85
N SER A 54 -18.25 15.94 -2.72
CA SER A 54 -17.50 16.80 -3.63
C SER A 54 -17.49 16.25 -5.06
N LEU A 55 -17.17 14.94 -5.22
CA LEU A 55 -17.20 14.27 -6.52
C LEU A 55 -18.58 14.30 -7.17
N LYS A 56 -19.64 14.09 -6.39
CA LYS A 56 -21.01 14.16 -6.89
C LYS A 56 -21.37 15.54 -7.40
N GLN A 57 -21.00 16.61 -6.68
CA GLN A 57 -21.22 17.98 -7.12
C GLN A 57 -20.48 18.31 -8.41
N GLU A 58 -19.24 17.83 -8.55
CA GLU A 58 -18.48 18.01 -9.78
C GLU A 58 -19.13 17.26 -10.95
N PHE A 59 -19.56 16.04 -10.74
CA PHE A 59 -20.26 15.25 -11.75
C PHE A 59 -21.59 15.88 -12.16
N GLU A 60 -22.40 16.35 -11.22
CA GLU A 60 -23.65 17.10 -11.51
C GLU A 60 -23.37 18.36 -12.34
N ARG A 61 -22.24 19.04 -12.07
CA ARG A 61 -21.81 20.19 -12.87
C ARG A 61 -21.47 19.79 -14.31
N ILE A 62 -20.77 18.67 -14.49
CA ILE A 62 -20.44 18.12 -15.80
C ILE A 62 -21.74 17.72 -16.53
N GLN A 63 -22.63 16.97 -15.90
CA GLN A 63 -23.90 16.53 -16.50
C GLN A 63 -24.80 17.71 -16.92
N ASN A 64 -24.88 18.77 -16.10
CA ASN A 64 -25.69 19.94 -16.44
C ASN A 64 -25.18 20.74 -17.62
N ASN A 65 -23.91 20.57 -18.00
CA ASN A 65 -23.29 21.21 -19.16
C ASN A 65 -23.30 20.32 -20.40
N LEU A 66 -23.72 19.05 -20.27
CA LEU A 66 -23.79 18.08 -21.37
C LEU A 66 -25.22 18.02 -21.90
N ASP A 67 -25.37 18.09 -23.21
CA ASP A 67 -26.63 17.70 -23.85
C ASP A 67 -26.75 16.16 -23.88
N ILE A 68 -27.43 15.64 -22.85
CA ILE A 68 -27.62 14.19 -22.63
C ILE A 68 -28.36 13.53 -23.83
N SER A 69 -29.02 14.34 -24.69
CA SER A 69 -29.71 13.82 -25.88
C SER A 69 -28.77 13.19 -26.92
N GLY A 70 -27.44 13.48 -26.85
CA GLY A 70 -26.40 12.86 -27.68
C GLY A 70 -25.80 11.58 -27.12
N LEU A 71 -26.12 11.20 -25.87
CA LEU A 71 -25.53 10.03 -25.21
C LEU A 71 -26.18 8.70 -25.59
N ARG A 72 -27.19 8.69 -26.47
CA ARG A 72 -27.78 7.45 -26.99
C ARG A 72 -26.86 6.86 -28.07
N SER A 73 -26.00 5.95 -27.66
CA SER A 73 -25.36 5.03 -28.60
C SER A 73 -26.39 4.06 -29.15
N THR A 74 -26.31 3.80 -30.46
CA THR A 74 -27.04 2.68 -31.07
C THR A 74 -26.41 1.38 -30.51
N SER A 75 -27.21 0.35 -30.26
CA SER A 75 -26.84 -0.90 -29.61
C SER A 75 -25.69 -1.72 -30.23
N ASP A 76 -25.10 -1.26 -31.29
CA ASP A 76 -24.02 -1.93 -32.03
C ASP A 76 -22.62 -1.36 -31.75
N ASN A 77 -22.51 -0.26 -30.96
CA ASN A 77 -21.20 0.33 -30.71
C ASN A 77 -20.52 -0.32 -29.49
N LYS A 78 -19.25 -0.65 -29.68
CA LYS A 78 -18.37 -1.15 -28.60
C LYS A 78 -18.27 -0.07 -27.49
N LYS A 79 -18.51 -0.47 -26.25
CA LYS A 79 -18.40 0.41 -25.07
C LYS A 79 -16.96 0.44 -24.59
N ILE A 80 -16.29 1.56 -24.76
CA ILE A 80 -14.91 1.75 -24.30
C ILE A 80 -14.93 2.28 -22.85
N ILE A 81 -14.30 1.56 -21.94
CA ILE A 81 -14.18 1.93 -20.54
C ILE A 81 -12.75 2.42 -20.27
N PRO A 82 -12.57 3.71 -19.94
CA PRO A 82 -11.27 4.25 -19.56
C PRO A 82 -10.78 3.64 -18.24
N VAL A 83 -9.54 3.15 -18.23
CA VAL A 83 -8.93 2.46 -17.09
C VAL A 83 -7.74 3.22 -16.56
N VAL A 84 -7.61 3.27 -15.23
CA VAL A 84 -6.38 3.63 -14.54
C VAL A 84 -5.97 2.51 -13.60
N VAL A 85 -4.68 2.16 -13.62
CA VAL A 85 -4.10 1.16 -12.73
C VAL A 85 -3.17 1.84 -11.73
N HIS A 86 -3.50 1.75 -10.46
CA HIS A 86 -2.72 2.27 -9.34
C HIS A 86 -1.88 1.15 -8.76
N ILE A 87 -0.58 1.19 -8.99
CA ILE A 87 0.37 0.22 -8.44
C ILE A 87 0.88 0.78 -7.11
N ILE A 88 0.39 0.22 -6.02
CA ILE A 88 0.81 0.58 -4.68
C ILE A 88 1.91 -0.38 -4.26
N HIS A 89 3.11 0.13 -4.01
CA HIS A 89 4.29 -0.71 -3.81
C HIS A 89 5.17 -0.22 -2.65
N ASP A 90 6.03 -1.10 -2.19
CA ASP A 90 7.12 -0.80 -1.26
C ASP A 90 8.44 -1.35 -1.82
N ASP A 91 8.71 -0.97 -3.08
CA ASP A 91 9.87 -1.41 -3.89
C ASP A 91 10.01 -2.94 -4.04
N GLY A 92 8.94 -3.67 -3.80
CA GLY A 92 8.88 -5.12 -3.93
C GLY A 92 8.41 -5.60 -5.33
N PRO A 93 8.17 -6.91 -5.49
CA PRO A 93 7.71 -7.50 -6.75
C PRO A 93 6.32 -7.02 -7.19
N GLU A 94 5.57 -6.41 -6.30
CA GLU A 94 4.26 -5.80 -6.60
C GLU A 94 4.36 -4.57 -7.50
N ASN A 95 5.56 -4.00 -7.64
CA ASN A 95 5.81 -2.93 -8.58
C ASN A 95 6.04 -3.50 -9.99
N VAL A 96 4.98 -4.04 -10.55
CA VAL A 96 4.98 -4.70 -11.85
C VAL A 96 5.27 -3.72 -13.01
N SER A 97 5.75 -4.24 -14.16
CA SER A 97 6.05 -3.40 -15.33
C SER A 97 4.80 -2.93 -16.07
N ASP A 98 4.96 -1.96 -16.98
CA ASP A 98 3.87 -1.47 -17.82
C ASP A 98 3.36 -2.56 -18.78
N GLU A 99 4.25 -3.45 -19.24
CA GLU A 99 3.87 -4.60 -20.08
C GLU A 99 2.93 -5.54 -19.32
N VAL A 100 3.24 -5.83 -18.08
CA VAL A 100 2.37 -6.67 -17.21
C VAL A 100 0.99 -6.03 -17.04
N VAL A 101 0.94 -4.70 -16.87
CA VAL A 101 -0.33 -3.97 -16.81
C VAL A 101 -1.11 -4.12 -18.10
N GLN A 102 -0.46 -3.92 -19.25
CA GLN A 102 -1.11 -4.05 -20.56
C GLN A 102 -1.61 -5.48 -20.77
N ASP A 103 -0.79 -6.50 -20.46
CA ASP A 103 -1.15 -7.91 -20.60
C ASP A 103 -2.38 -8.29 -19.75
N ALA A 104 -2.48 -7.74 -18.53
CA ALA A 104 -3.63 -7.95 -17.67
C ALA A 104 -4.92 -7.31 -18.23
N ILE A 105 -4.85 -6.10 -18.76
CA ILE A 105 -5.98 -5.45 -19.44
C ILE A 105 -6.37 -6.18 -20.73
N ASP A 106 -5.39 -6.64 -21.51
CA ASP A 106 -5.66 -7.43 -22.71
C ASP A 106 -6.28 -8.80 -22.35
N ALA A 107 -5.88 -9.42 -21.21
CA ALA A 107 -6.50 -10.64 -20.72
C ALA A 107 -7.96 -10.40 -20.29
N LEU A 108 -8.23 -9.31 -19.57
CA LEU A 108 -9.60 -8.90 -19.22
C LEU A 108 -10.46 -8.75 -20.49
N ASN A 109 -9.96 -8.03 -21.48
CA ASN A 109 -10.66 -7.82 -22.75
C ASN A 109 -10.92 -9.13 -23.50
N ARG A 110 -9.93 -10.03 -23.58
CA ARG A 110 -10.11 -11.37 -24.17
C ARG A 110 -11.20 -12.17 -23.48
N ASN A 111 -11.18 -12.18 -22.16
CA ASN A 111 -12.11 -12.96 -21.36
C ASN A 111 -13.55 -12.43 -21.48
N ILE A 112 -13.75 -11.14 -21.26
CA ILE A 112 -15.09 -10.54 -21.27
C ILE A 112 -15.73 -10.56 -22.67
N ASN A 113 -14.93 -10.45 -23.72
CA ASN A 113 -15.42 -10.49 -25.10
C ASN A 113 -15.44 -11.91 -25.71
N GLY A 114 -15.21 -12.93 -24.88
CA GLY A 114 -15.30 -14.32 -25.33
C GLY A 114 -14.26 -14.71 -26.37
N GLN A 115 -13.11 -14.09 -26.35
CA GLN A 115 -11.98 -14.42 -27.21
C GLN A 115 -11.01 -15.42 -26.56
N SER A 116 -11.29 -15.85 -25.30
CA SER A 116 -10.52 -16.90 -24.64
C SER A 116 -10.68 -18.23 -25.37
N ASN A 117 -9.57 -18.86 -25.71
CA ASN A 117 -9.53 -20.18 -26.31
C ASN A 117 -10.01 -21.31 -25.38
N LEU A 118 -10.12 -21.02 -24.09
CA LEU A 118 -10.61 -21.99 -23.10
C LEU A 118 -12.10 -22.31 -23.27
N PHE A 119 -12.87 -21.38 -23.82
CA PHE A 119 -14.31 -21.55 -23.99
C PHE A 119 -14.64 -22.84 -24.77
N GLU A 120 -14.04 -23.05 -25.92
CA GLU A 120 -14.32 -24.23 -26.73
C GLU A 120 -13.86 -25.54 -26.11
N SER A 121 -12.72 -25.50 -25.39
CA SER A 121 -12.10 -26.71 -24.82
C SER A 121 -12.56 -27.05 -23.41
N ARG A 122 -13.21 -26.11 -22.72
CA ARG A 122 -13.51 -26.22 -21.30
C ARG A 122 -14.96 -25.95 -20.92
N THR A 123 -15.78 -25.43 -21.84
CA THR A 123 -17.21 -25.21 -21.56
C THR A 123 -18.01 -26.49 -21.91
N PRO A 124 -18.75 -27.07 -20.97
CA PRO A 124 -19.67 -28.15 -21.25
C PRO A 124 -20.73 -27.74 -22.30
N ASP A 125 -21.07 -28.64 -23.19
CA ASP A 125 -21.97 -28.35 -24.32
C ASP A 125 -23.32 -27.79 -23.89
N VAL A 126 -23.84 -28.25 -22.74
CA VAL A 126 -25.12 -27.81 -22.17
C VAL A 126 -25.14 -26.32 -21.82
N PHE A 127 -23.99 -25.75 -21.49
CA PHE A 127 -23.88 -24.31 -21.17
C PHE A 127 -23.40 -23.46 -22.35
N ALA A 128 -22.87 -24.07 -23.36
CA ALA A 128 -22.25 -23.36 -24.47
C ALA A 128 -23.20 -22.36 -25.16
N ALA A 129 -24.48 -22.66 -25.27
CA ALA A 129 -25.47 -21.81 -25.89
C ALA A 129 -25.88 -20.60 -25.03
N LEU A 130 -25.58 -20.65 -23.75
CA LEU A 130 -25.94 -19.59 -22.79
C LEU A 130 -24.92 -18.46 -22.76
N ARG A 131 -23.77 -18.61 -23.40
CA ARG A 131 -22.71 -17.62 -23.39
C ARG A 131 -23.18 -16.28 -23.92
N GLY A 132 -22.88 -15.23 -23.14
CA GLY A 132 -23.05 -13.84 -23.51
C GLY A 132 -21.73 -13.12 -23.76
N VAL A 133 -21.78 -12.03 -24.50
CA VAL A 133 -20.64 -11.14 -24.78
C VAL A 133 -21.14 -9.70 -24.70
N PRO A 134 -20.67 -8.88 -23.76
CA PRO A 134 -21.23 -7.54 -23.54
C PRO A 134 -20.71 -6.47 -24.50
N ASN A 135 -19.76 -6.79 -25.38
CA ASN A 135 -19.12 -5.86 -26.33
C ASN A 135 -18.50 -4.63 -25.62
N VAL A 136 -17.72 -4.89 -24.58
CA VAL A 136 -17.01 -3.89 -23.77
C VAL A 136 -15.51 -3.98 -24.04
N GLU A 137 -14.84 -2.85 -24.11
CA GLU A 137 -13.38 -2.78 -24.19
C GLU A 137 -12.83 -1.92 -23.06
N PHE A 138 -11.95 -2.47 -22.23
CA PHE A 138 -11.20 -1.74 -21.22
C PHE A 138 -9.92 -1.20 -21.84
N ARG A 139 -9.70 0.11 -21.72
CA ARG A 139 -8.58 0.78 -22.38
C ARG A 139 -7.87 1.71 -21.40
N LEU A 140 -6.55 1.57 -21.25
CA LEU A 140 -5.77 2.46 -20.40
C LEU A 140 -5.93 3.91 -20.87
N ALA A 141 -6.22 4.80 -19.90
CA ALA A 141 -6.37 6.23 -20.15
C ALA A 141 -5.07 6.85 -20.69
N ARG A 142 -5.22 7.87 -21.54
CA ARG A 142 -4.11 8.63 -22.11
C ARG A 142 -4.09 10.08 -21.65
N ILE A 143 -5.15 10.52 -20.99
CA ILE A 143 -5.27 11.80 -20.31
C ILE A 143 -5.65 11.54 -18.87
N ASP A 144 -4.99 12.20 -17.93
CA ASP A 144 -5.26 12.13 -16.51
C ASP A 144 -6.35 13.13 -16.06
N PRO A 145 -6.81 13.11 -14.80
CA PRO A 145 -7.83 14.04 -14.30
C PRO A 145 -7.45 15.52 -14.35
N ASN A 146 -6.17 15.85 -14.52
CA ASN A 146 -5.67 17.22 -14.67
C ASN A 146 -5.61 17.67 -16.15
N GLY A 147 -5.95 16.76 -17.08
CA GLY A 147 -5.84 17.00 -18.51
C GLY A 147 -4.43 16.78 -19.07
N GLU A 148 -3.55 16.14 -18.29
CA GLU A 148 -2.19 15.86 -18.72
C GLU A 148 -2.06 14.47 -19.35
N SER A 149 -1.06 14.31 -20.20
CA SER A 149 -0.78 13.03 -20.86
C SER A 149 -0.33 11.97 -19.86
N THR A 150 -0.88 10.76 -19.99
CA THR A 150 -0.58 9.62 -19.12
C THR A 150 -0.52 8.33 -19.91
N ASN A 151 0.05 7.28 -19.34
CA ASN A 151 -0.09 5.90 -19.82
C ASN A 151 -1.18 5.12 -19.06
N GLY A 152 -1.96 5.79 -18.21
CA GLY A 152 -3.00 5.14 -17.41
C GLY A 152 -2.48 4.31 -16.24
N ILE A 153 -1.20 4.48 -15.86
CA ILE A 153 -0.54 3.71 -14.81
C ILE A 153 0.06 4.69 -13.80
N VAL A 154 -0.41 4.62 -12.57
CA VAL A 154 0.06 5.46 -11.46
C VAL A 154 0.83 4.57 -10.48
N ARG A 155 2.04 4.97 -10.10
CA ARG A 155 2.87 4.24 -9.13
C ARG A 155 3.06 5.05 -7.88
N VAL A 156 2.66 4.49 -6.73
CA VAL A 156 2.78 5.16 -5.44
C VAL A 156 3.44 4.23 -4.44
N LYS A 157 4.51 4.72 -3.82
CA LYS A 157 5.16 4.00 -2.73
C LYS A 157 4.36 4.19 -1.45
N SER A 158 3.86 3.11 -0.89
CA SER A 158 3.12 3.12 0.38
C SER A 158 3.19 1.78 1.09
N PRO A 159 3.35 1.74 2.41
CA PRO A 159 3.27 0.52 3.18
C PRO A 159 1.88 -0.13 3.14
N LEU A 160 0.84 0.61 2.76
CA LEU A 160 -0.52 0.09 2.57
C LEU A 160 -0.64 -0.94 1.43
N THR A 161 0.43 -1.17 0.65
CA THR A 161 0.52 -2.30 -0.25
C THR A 161 0.49 -3.65 0.48
N ASN A 162 0.85 -3.66 1.77
CA ASN A 162 0.96 -4.86 2.58
C ASN A 162 -0.10 -4.87 3.68
N GLU A 163 -1.10 -5.71 3.50
CA GLU A 163 -2.16 -5.96 4.49
C GLU A 163 -2.95 -4.69 4.91
N PRO A 164 -3.51 -3.91 3.95
CA PRO A 164 -4.23 -2.69 4.29
C PRO A 164 -5.41 -2.97 5.24
N SER A 165 -5.55 -2.11 6.26
CA SER A 165 -6.65 -2.17 7.22
C SER A 165 -7.10 -0.75 7.58
N PRO A 166 -8.35 -0.37 7.29
CA PRO A 166 -9.36 -1.14 6.56
C PRO A 166 -8.93 -1.46 5.11
N ARG A 167 -9.54 -2.46 4.48
CA ARG A 167 -9.14 -2.89 3.12
C ARG A 167 -9.21 -1.76 2.09
N ASN A 168 -10.18 -0.85 2.22
CA ASN A 168 -10.34 0.31 1.35
C ASN A 168 -9.32 1.42 1.60
N ALA A 169 -8.51 1.35 2.68
CA ALA A 169 -7.50 2.37 2.97
C ALA A 169 -6.53 2.58 1.81
N VAL A 170 -6.18 1.50 1.10
CA VAL A 170 -5.29 1.58 -0.06
C VAL A 170 -5.82 2.49 -1.17
N LYS A 171 -7.13 2.62 -1.31
CA LYS A 171 -7.78 3.45 -2.34
C LYS A 171 -7.61 4.95 -2.08
N SER A 172 -7.31 5.35 -0.85
CA SER A 172 -7.02 6.75 -0.51
C SER A 172 -5.61 7.19 -0.91
N VAL A 173 -4.70 6.24 -1.12
CA VAL A 173 -3.30 6.52 -1.49
C VAL A 173 -3.19 7.14 -2.87
N SER A 174 -4.03 6.67 -3.80
CA SER A 174 -4.10 7.17 -5.17
C SER A 174 -5.48 6.88 -5.72
N TYR A 175 -6.12 7.87 -6.36
CA TYR A 175 -7.49 7.76 -6.82
C TYR A 175 -7.75 8.73 -7.97
N TRP A 176 -8.41 8.25 -9.04
CA TRP A 176 -8.95 9.06 -10.10
C TRP A 176 -10.47 9.04 -10.09
N ASN A 177 -11.11 10.07 -10.58
CA ASN A 177 -12.56 10.23 -10.56
C ASN A 177 -13.29 9.00 -11.16
N SER A 178 -13.97 8.22 -10.33
CA SER A 178 -14.64 6.97 -10.73
C SER A 178 -15.86 7.17 -11.63
N TYR A 179 -16.32 8.39 -11.84
CA TYR A 179 -17.30 8.69 -12.88
C TYR A 179 -16.68 8.67 -14.28
N GLN A 180 -15.38 8.89 -14.39
CA GLN A 180 -14.64 8.97 -15.65
C GLN A 180 -13.76 7.76 -15.90
N TYR A 181 -13.17 7.18 -14.84
CA TYR A 181 -12.18 6.11 -14.93
C TYR A 181 -12.55 4.90 -14.08
N PHE A 182 -12.33 3.73 -14.63
CA PHE A 182 -12.33 2.48 -13.86
C PHE A 182 -11.01 2.35 -13.13
N ASN A 183 -11.03 2.49 -11.80
CA ASN A 183 -9.85 2.41 -10.96
C ASN A 183 -9.53 0.95 -10.61
N ILE A 184 -8.30 0.53 -10.81
CA ILE A 184 -7.77 -0.79 -10.42
C ILE A 184 -6.56 -0.55 -9.52
N TRP A 185 -6.59 -1.03 -8.27
CA TRP A 185 -5.44 -0.98 -7.37
C TRP A 185 -4.76 -2.33 -7.32
N VAL A 186 -3.44 -2.32 -7.52
CA VAL A 186 -2.58 -3.51 -7.43
C VAL A 186 -1.73 -3.38 -6.18
N ILE A 187 -1.82 -4.38 -5.30
CA ILE A 187 -1.15 -4.40 -4.00
C ILE A 187 -0.33 -5.68 -3.83
N LYS A 188 0.50 -5.73 -2.80
CA LYS A 188 1.32 -6.90 -2.47
C LYS A 188 0.49 -8.07 -1.97
N LYS A 189 -0.32 -7.85 -0.93
CA LYS A 189 -1.17 -8.87 -0.32
C LYS A 189 -2.19 -8.27 0.64
N PHE A 190 -3.26 -9.02 0.91
CA PHE A 190 -4.21 -8.75 1.98
C PHE A 190 -3.83 -9.48 3.27
N LEU A 191 -4.45 -9.06 4.38
CA LEU A 191 -4.48 -9.87 5.60
C LEU A 191 -5.15 -11.22 5.30
N PRO A 192 -4.60 -12.32 5.80
CA PRO A 192 -5.26 -13.63 5.67
C PRO A 192 -6.66 -13.60 6.29
N GLU A 193 -7.60 -14.25 5.66
CA GLU A 193 -8.94 -14.45 6.20
C GLU A 193 -8.89 -15.28 7.49
N SER A 194 -9.90 -15.10 8.37
CA SER A 194 -9.97 -15.80 9.67
C SER A 194 -10.00 -17.34 9.54
N ASN A 195 -10.42 -17.86 8.38
CA ASN A 195 -10.42 -19.27 8.02
C ASN A 195 -9.11 -19.75 7.38
N GLY A 196 -8.12 -18.85 7.23
CA GLY A 196 -6.82 -19.15 6.61
C GLY A 196 -6.82 -19.07 5.08
N ASN A 197 -7.91 -18.67 4.44
CA ASN A 197 -7.96 -18.47 2.99
C ASN A 197 -7.18 -17.21 2.59
N THR A 198 -6.66 -17.22 1.36
CA THR A 198 -5.97 -16.07 0.77
C THR A 198 -6.95 -15.26 -0.06
N LEU A 199 -7.16 -13.99 0.31
CA LEU A 199 -7.91 -13.04 -0.49
C LEU A 199 -7.09 -12.63 -1.71
N LEU A 200 -7.68 -12.73 -2.92
CA LEU A 200 -7.02 -12.39 -4.18
C LEU A 200 -7.39 -11.00 -4.67
N GLY A 201 -8.64 -10.59 -4.45
CA GLY A 201 -9.16 -9.31 -4.87
C GLY A 201 -10.51 -9.03 -4.25
N PHE A 202 -10.99 -7.82 -4.47
CA PHE A 202 -12.37 -7.44 -4.24
C PHE A 202 -12.75 -6.23 -5.11
N ALA A 203 -14.03 -6.13 -5.42
CA ALA A 203 -14.62 -5.02 -6.16
C ALA A 203 -15.71 -4.32 -5.35
N GLN A 204 -16.01 -3.09 -5.70
CA GLN A 204 -17.19 -2.40 -5.23
C GLN A 204 -18.33 -2.60 -6.23
N PHE A 205 -19.47 -3.09 -5.74
CA PHE A 205 -20.69 -3.21 -6.57
C PHE A 205 -21.24 -1.84 -6.97
N PRO A 206 -21.93 -1.74 -8.12
CA PRO A 206 -22.73 -0.57 -8.46
C PRO A 206 -23.73 -0.29 -7.32
N PHE A 207 -24.00 0.99 -7.07
CA PHE A 207 -24.94 1.46 -6.04
C PHE A 207 -24.56 1.09 -4.58
N SER A 208 -23.39 0.50 -4.34
CA SER A 208 -22.88 0.23 -3.01
C SER A 208 -21.63 1.07 -2.72
N GLY A 209 -21.51 1.56 -1.49
CA GLY A 209 -20.38 2.36 -1.08
C GLY A 209 -20.32 3.76 -1.69
N SER A 210 -19.13 4.36 -1.64
CA SER A 210 -18.84 5.70 -2.14
C SER A 210 -18.16 5.65 -3.51
N MET A 211 -18.43 6.61 -4.38
CA MET A 211 -17.66 6.76 -5.62
C MET A 211 -16.17 7.03 -5.35
N ALA A 212 -15.81 7.54 -4.19
CA ALA A 212 -14.42 7.73 -3.79
C ALA A 212 -13.67 6.42 -3.49
N THR A 213 -14.37 5.30 -3.39
CA THR A 213 -13.80 3.96 -3.22
C THR A 213 -14.19 3.00 -4.35
N ASP A 214 -14.85 3.50 -5.40
CA ASP A 214 -15.32 2.66 -6.49
C ASP A 214 -14.15 2.13 -7.34
N GLY A 215 -14.19 0.84 -7.64
CA GLY A 215 -13.19 0.12 -8.42
C GLY A 215 -12.81 -1.22 -7.80
N VAL A 216 -11.67 -1.75 -8.22
CA VAL A 216 -11.20 -3.10 -7.92
C VAL A 216 -9.83 -3.07 -7.26
N VAL A 217 -9.61 -3.88 -6.22
CA VAL A 217 -8.29 -4.10 -5.61
C VAL A 217 -7.87 -5.56 -5.83
N LEU A 218 -6.65 -5.77 -6.30
CA LEU A 218 -6.08 -7.08 -6.60
C LEU A 218 -4.69 -7.23 -5.99
N ILE A 219 -4.31 -8.46 -5.63
CA ILE A 219 -2.90 -8.74 -5.34
C ILE A 219 -2.11 -8.87 -6.64
N TYR A 220 -0.85 -8.43 -6.60
CA TYR A 220 0.02 -8.36 -7.78
C TYR A 220 0.27 -9.73 -8.45
N SER A 221 0.23 -10.83 -7.69
CA SER A 221 0.45 -12.17 -8.25
C SER A 221 -0.62 -12.57 -9.25
N GLU A 222 -1.88 -12.20 -8.98
CA GLU A 222 -3.00 -12.44 -9.89
C GLU A 222 -2.94 -11.49 -11.09
N PHE A 223 -2.51 -10.26 -10.86
CA PHE A 223 -2.36 -9.27 -11.91
C PHE A 223 -1.20 -9.60 -12.87
N ASN A 224 -0.13 -10.22 -12.37
CA ASN A 224 1.05 -10.63 -13.13
C ASN A 224 0.91 -12.01 -13.80
N ASP A 225 -0.20 -12.70 -13.62
CA ASP A 225 -0.48 -13.98 -14.27
C ASP A 225 -1.43 -13.75 -15.46
N PRO A 226 -0.97 -13.83 -16.70
CA PRO A 226 -1.81 -13.61 -17.88
C PRO A 226 -2.88 -14.69 -18.07
N SER A 227 -2.83 -15.79 -17.32
CA SER A 227 -3.85 -16.83 -17.28
C SER A 227 -4.89 -16.63 -16.18
N SER A 228 -4.66 -15.69 -15.25
CA SER A 228 -5.60 -15.42 -14.16
C SER A 228 -6.89 -14.81 -14.70
N SER A 229 -8.00 -15.25 -14.19
CA SER A 229 -9.34 -14.68 -14.42
C SER A 229 -9.81 -13.79 -13.27
N THR A 230 -8.98 -13.58 -12.24
CA THR A 230 -9.36 -12.81 -11.05
C THR A 230 -9.80 -11.39 -11.40
N LEU A 231 -9.06 -10.69 -12.27
CA LEU A 231 -9.46 -9.36 -12.73
C LEU A 231 -10.81 -9.38 -13.49
N THR A 232 -11.05 -10.41 -14.29
CA THR A 232 -12.33 -10.61 -14.99
C THR A 232 -13.48 -10.83 -14.02
N HIS A 233 -13.25 -11.64 -12.97
CA HIS A 233 -14.18 -11.89 -11.88
C HIS A 233 -14.54 -10.60 -11.13
N GLU A 234 -13.55 -9.87 -10.69
CA GLU A 234 -13.75 -8.61 -9.96
C GLU A 234 -14.40 -7.52 -10.84
N ALA A 235 -14.05 -7.47 -12.12
CA ALA A 235 -14.74 -6.59 -13.08
C ALA A 235 -16.21 -6.99 -13.26
N GLY A 236 -16.55 -8.28 -13.18
CA GLY A 236 -17.92 -8.77 -13.12
C GLY A 236 -18.71 -8.18 -11.95
N HIS A 237 -18.16 -8.21 -10.74
CA HIS A 237 -18.75 -7.57 -9.57
C HIS A 237 -18.89 -6.06 -9.74
N TRP A 238 -17.85 -5.41 -10.23
CA TRP A 238 -17.91 -3.98 -10.53
C TRP A 238 -18.98 -3.63 -11.56
N LEU A 239 -19.32 -4.55 -12.47
CA LEU A 239 -20.40 -4.46 -13.44
C LEU A 239 -21.76 -4.99 -12.93
N GLY A 240 -21.86 -5.35 -11.64
CA GLY A 240 -23.12 -5.68 -10.97
C GLY A 240 -23.39 -7.17 -10.81
N LEU A 241 -22.50 -8.06 -11.23
CA LEU A 241 -22.71 -9.50 -11.13
C LEU A 241 -22.40 -10.02 -9.72
N CYS A 242 -23.28 -10.86 -9.19
CA CYS A 242 -23.05 -11.64 -7.97
C CYS A 242 -22.38 -12.98 -8.29
N HIS A 243 -21.92 -13.67 -7.25
CA HIS A 243 -21.57 -15.09 -7.40
C HIS A 243 -22.85 -15.92 -7.66
N PRO A 244 -22.76 -17.06 -8.36
CA PRO A 244 -23.92 -17.90 -8.63
C PRO A 244 -24.68 -18.41 -7.39
N TRP A 245 -24.05 -18.37 -6.23
CA TRP A 245 -24.62 -18.78 -4.92
C TRP A 245 -24.98 -17.58 -4.03
N ASP A 246 -24.84 -16.35 -4.49
CA ASP A 246 -24.96 -15.13 -3.67
C ASP A 246 -26.05 -14.21 -4.21
N CYS A 247 -26.45 -13.20 -3.43
CA CYS A 247 -27.42 -12.16 -3.79
C CYS A 247 -28.89 -12.62 -3.90
N GLY A 248 -29.18 -13.89 -4.03
CA GLY A 248 -30.55 -14.44 -4.11
C GLY A 248 -31.15 -14.78 -2.74
N ALA A 249 -32.44 -15.02 -2.72
CA ALA A 249 -33.17 -15.48 -1.54
C ALA A 249 -33.40 -16.99 -1.65
N GLY A 250 -32.98 -17.77 -0.67
CA GLY A 250 -33.33 -19.20 -0.62
C GLY A 250 -32.25 -20.05 0.07
N THR A 251 -32.55 -21.34 0.26
CA THR A 251 -31.64 -22.32 0.88
C THR A 251 -30.56 -22.83 -0.09
N CYS A 252 -30.77 -22.62 -1.40
CA CYS A 252 -29.84 -22.89 -2.44
C CYS A 252 -29.42 -21.56 -2.96
N GLY A 253 -28.31 -21.00 -2.77
CA GLY A 253 -27.92 -19.67 -3.26
C GLY A 253 -28.28 -19.44 -4.73
N ASP A 254 -28.47 -18.21 -5.10
CA ASP A 254 -28.90 -17.79 -6.44
C ASP A 254 -28.37 -16.37 -6.68
N ASP A 255 -27.96 -16.03 -7.89
CA ASP A 255 -27.61 -14.68 -8.28
C ASP A 255 -28.79 -13.88 -8.87
N ASN A 256 -30.00 -14.48 -8.89
CA ASN A 256 -31.22 -13.98 -9.51
C ASN A 256 -31.15 -13.80 -11.03
N ILE A 257 -30.25 -14.49 -11.69
CA ILE A 257 -30.09 -14.48 -13.14
C ILE A 257 -30.64 -15.80 -13.71
N PHE A 258 -31.62 -15.72 -14.61
CA PHE A 258 -32.42 -16.86 -15.03
C PHE A 258 -31.65 -17.98 -15.74
N ASP A 259 -30.50 -17.67 -16.34
CA ASP A 259 -29.68 -18.61 -17.11
C ASP A 259 -28.40 -19.05 -16.39
N THR A 260 -28.22 -18.66 -15.11
CA THR A 260 -27.25 -19.21 -14.20
C THR A 260 -27.92 -20.19 -13.25
N PRO A 261 -27.50 -21.46 -13.21
CA PRO A 261 -28.06 -22.42 -12.26
C PRO A 261 -27.79 -21.99 -10.82
N PRO A 262 -28.81 -22.10 -9.93
CA PRO A 262 -28.55 -21.90 -8.50
C PRO A 262 -27.44 -22.80 -8.00
N ALA A 263 -26.48 -22.20 -7.26
CA ALA A 263 -25.36 -22.91 -6.66
C ALA A 263 -25.35 -22.67 -5.16
N ARG A 264 -25.04 -23.68 -4.34
CA ARG A 264 -25.01 -23.50 -2.90
C ARG A 264 -23.78 -22.78 -2.40
N GLU A 265 -22.66 -23.04 -3.00
CA GLU A 265 -21.34 -22.54 -2.60
C GLU A 265 -20.38 -22.56 -3.78
N ALA A 266 -19.21 -21.97 -3.59
CA ALA A 266 -18.18 -21.90 -4.59
C ALA A 266 -17.63 -23.28 -4.98
N ASN A 267 -17.27 -23.43 -6.23
CA ASN A 267 -16.59 -24.61 -6.77
C ASN A 267 -15.08 -24.43 -6.66
N TYR A 268 -14.43 -25.30 -5.89
CA TYR A 268 -12.99 -25.34 -5.75
C TYR A 268 -12.40 -26.63 -6.35
N GLY A 269 -11.37 -26.52 -7.16
CA GLY A 269 -10.61 -27.68 -7.63
C GLY A 269 -11.37 -28.61 -8.57
N VAL A 270 -12.35 -28.13 -9.27
CA VAL A 270 -13.18 -28.92 -10.19
C VAL A 270 -12.36 -29.41 -11.38
N SER A 271 -12.49 -30.69 -11.71
CA SER A 271 -11.95 -31.26 -12.93
C SER A 271 -13.03 -31.44 -13.99
N PHE A 272 -12.65 -31.29 -15.23
CA PHE A 272 -13.52 -31.37 -16.42
C PHE A 272 -14.36 -32.66 -16.53
N ASN A 273 -13.94 -33.74 -15.87
CA ASN A 273 -14.56 -35.06 -15.98
C ASN A 273 -15.68 -35.31 -14.96
N ASN A 274 -15.86 -34.41 -14.02
CA ASN A 274 -16.90 -34.52 -13.01
C ASN A 274 -17.71 -33.21 -13.06
N PHE A 275 -18.85 -33.26 -13.68
CA PHE A 275 -19.83 -32.21 -13.56
C PHE A 275 -20.11 -32.00 -12.07
N PRO A 276 -19.91 -30.83 -11.51
CA PRO A 276 -20.07 -30.67 -10.10
C PRO A 276 -21.55 -30.60 -9.77
N TYR A 277 -22.01 -31.67 -9.22
CA TYR A 277 -23.18 -31.63 -8.37
C TYR A 277 -22.63 -31.56 -6.95
N HIS A 278 -22.97 -30.60 -6.18
CA HIS A 278 -22.73 -30.64 -4.74
C HIS A 278 -23.55 -31.78 -4.14
N VAL A 279 -22.96 -32.94 -4.10
CA VAL A 279 -23.61 -34.24 -3.81
C VAL A 279 -24.33 -34.26 -2.46
N GLY A 280 -23.96 -33.42 -1.51
CA GLY A 280 -24.66 -33.24 -0.23
C GLY A 280 -26.01 -32.52 -0.33
N LEU A 281 -26.29 -31.82 -1.41
CA LEU A 281 -27.48 -30.99 -1.61
C LEU A 281 -28.64 -31.68 -2.21
N GLN A 282 -28.44 -32.85 -2.85
CA GLN A 282 -29.50 -33.67 -3.40
C GLN A 282 -30.60 -34.00 -2.37
N ASN A 283 -30.23 -34.07 -1.10
CA ASN A 283 -31.17 -34.34 0.00
C ASN A 283 -31.79 -33.06 0.61
N GLN A 284 -31.41 -31.84 0.17
CA GLN A 284 -31.87 -30.57 0.73
C GLN A 284 -32.78 -29.77 -0.20
N GLY A 285 -33.22 -30.35 -1.32
CA GLY A 285 -34.19 -29.71 -2.22
C GLY A 285 -33.62 -28.80 -3.28
N CYS A 286 -32.29 -28.51 -3.24
CA CYS A 286 -31.65 -27.63 -4.20
C CYS A 286 -31.51 -28.22 -5.60
N ILE A 287 -31.59 -29.56 -5.70
CA ILE A 287 -31.55 -30.30 -6.97
C ILE A 287 -32.95 -30.79 -7.39
N ALA A 288 -33.97 -30.61 -6.56
CA ALA A 288 -35.34 -30.91 -6.96
C ALA A 288 -35.90 -29.89 -7.94
N ASP A 289 -35.24 -28.78 -8.11
CA ASP A 289 -35.54 -27.86 -9.17
C ASP A 289 -34.99 -28.40 -10.49
N SER A 290 -35.85 -28.51 -11.47
CA SER A 290 -35.55 -29.01 -12.81
C SER A 290 -34.39 -28.25 -13.50
N MET A 291 -34.05 -27.09 -13.00
CA MET A 291 -32.98 -26.26 -13.49
C MET A 291 -31.57 -26.82 -13.16
N ASN A 292 -31.38 -27.66 -12.14
CA ASN A 292 -30.10 -28.23 -11.78
C ASN A 292 -29.76 -29.57 -12.48
N TRP A 293 -30.51 -29.94 -13.45
CA TRP A 293 -30.18 -31.13 -14.25
C TRP A 293 -28.88 -31.03 -14.99
N ALA A 294 -28.52 -29.82 -15.40
CA ALA A 294 -27.27 -29.55 -16.10
C ALA A 294 -26.05 -29.54 -15.17
N GLY A 295 -26.27 -29.49 -13.85
CA GLY A 295 -25.25 -29.27 -12.88
C GLY A 295 -24.96 -27.78 -12.67
N GLU A 296 -24.00 -27.47 -11.82
CA GLU A 296 -23.57 -26.13 -11.56
C GLU A 296 -22.68 -25.59 -12.67
N MET A 297 -22.78 -24.28 -12.94
CA MET A 297 -22.03 -23.61 -13.99
C MET A 297 -20.62 -23.22 -13.48
N PHE A 298 -19.83 -24.22 -13.06
CA PHE A 298 -18.51 -24.04 -12.47
C PHE A 298 -17.51 -23.25 -13.34
N MET A 299 -17.70 -23.22 -14.65
CA MET A 299 -16.84 -22.50 -15.58
C MET A 299 -17.19 -21.03 -15.74
N ASN A 300 -18.20 -20.55 -15.04
CA ASN A 300 -18.59 -19.13 -15.03
C ASN A 300 -17.46 -18.30 -14.40
N TYR A 301 -17.17 -17.15 -14.97
CA TYR A 301 -16.14 -16.24 -14.41
C TYR A 301 -16.51 -15.78 -12.97
N MET A 302 -17.78 -15.84 -12.57
CA MET A 302 -18.22 -15.48 -11.22
C MET A 302 -18.11 -16.63 -10.21
N ASP A 303 -17.58 -17.80 -10.59
CA ASP A 303 -17.28 -18.91 -9.67
C ASP A 303 -15.81 -18.86 -9.21
N TYR A 304 -15.45 -19.63 -8.17
CA TYR A 304 -14.09 -19.75 -7.62
C TYR A 304 -13.30 -20.93 -8.20
N THR A 305 -13.76 -21.43 -9.31
CA THR A 305 -13.07 -22.49 -10.07
C THR A 305 -11.69 -21.98 -10.53
N PRO A 306 -10.66 -22.82 -10.52
CA PRO A 306 -9.34 -22.42 -10.98
C PRO A 306 -9.36 -21.82 -12.40
N ASP A 307 -8.58 -20.78 -12.60
CA ASP A 307 -8.55 -19.94 -13.81
C ASP A 307 -8.55 -20.71 -15.14
N GLN A 308 -7.83 -21.82 -15.18
CA GLN A 308 -7.75 -22.69 -16.37
C GLN A 308 -9.09 -23.34 -16.78
N PHE A 309 -10.13 -23.21 -15.96
CA PHE A 309 -11.45 -23.76 -16.21
C PHE A 309 -12.54 -22.70 -16.36
N THR A 310 -12.29 -21.45 -15.97
CA THR A 310 -13.24 -20.36 -16.14
C THR A 310 -13.26 -19.90 -17.61
N THR A 311 -14.42 -19.71 -18.19
CA THR A 311 -14.55 -19.57 -19.66
C THR A 311 -15.58 -18.56 -20.13
N MET A 312 -16.59 -18.19 -19.33
CA MET A 312 -17.73 -17.44 -19.86
C MET A 312 -18.51 -16.64 -18.81
N PHE A 313 -19.19 -15.62 -19.29
CA PHE A 313 -20.41 -15.07 -18.73
C PHE A 313 -21.63 -15.59 -19.50
N THR A 314 -22.81 -15.52 -18.90
CA THR A 314 -24.07 -15.88 -19.56
C THR A 314 -24.71 -14.68 -20.24
N LYS A 315 -25.75 -14.92 -21.05
CA LYS A 315 -26.57 -13.86 -21.67
C LYS A 315 -27.30 -13.04 -20.61
N GLY A 316 -27.85 -13.68 -19.61
CA GLY A 316 -28.50 -12.99 -18.49
C GLY A 316 -27.51 -12.14 -17.69
N GLN A 317 -26.29 -12.62 -17.45
CA GLN A 317 -25.22 -11.82 -16.84
C GLN A 317 -24.86 -10.60 -17.70
N VAL A 318 -24.84 -10.76 -19.03
CA VAL A 318 -24.61 -9.64 -19.96
C VAL A 318 -25.76 -8.62 -19.92
N GLU A 319 -27.01 -9.04 -19.69
CA GLU A 319 -28.11 -8.09 -19.47
C GLU A 319 -27.87 -7.23 -18.24
N VAL A 320 -27.43 -7.81 -17.13
CA VAL A 320 -27.06 -7.06 -15.89
C VAL A 320 -25.90 -6.10 -16.15
N ILE A 321 -24.87 -6.55 -16.88
CA ILE A 321 -23.76 -5.68 -17.29
C ILE A 321 -24.28 -4.49 -18.11
N ASN A 322 -25.16 -4.75 -19.08
CA ASN A 322 -25.73 -3.70 -19.92
C ASN A 322 -26.63 -2.74 -19.12
N GLU A 323 -27.44 -3.25 -18.18
CA GLU A 323 -28.20 -2.37 -17.27
C GLU A 323 -27.29 -1.44 -16.47
N THR A 324 -26.16 -1.92 -15.99
CA THR A 324 -25.15 -1.11 -15.28
C THR A 324 -24.55 -0.04 -16.19
N LEU A 325 -24.29 -0.35 -17.46
CA LEU A 325 -23.63 0.53 -18.42
C LEU A 325 -24.62 1.45 -19.15
N GLU A 326 -25.82 0.96 -19.53
CA GLU A 326 -26.74 1.69 -20.42
C GLU A 326 -28.02 2.13 -19.68
N GLY A 327 -28.40 1.43 -18.61
CA GLY A 327 -29.70 1.57 -17.97
C GLY A 327 -30.81 0.76 -18.67
N ASP A 328 -32.03 0.92 -18.19
CA ASP A 328 -33.22 0.20 -18.67
C ASP A 328 -33.99 0.97 -19.77
N GLY A 329 -33.41 2.04 -20.29
CA GLY A 329 -34.03 2.92 -21.26
C GLY A 329 -34.95 3.98 -20.68
N THR A 330 -35.30 3.90 -19.38
CA THR A 330 -36.06 4.90 -18.61
C THR A 330 -35.18 5.60 -17.59
N VAL A 331 -34.23 4.86 -17.00
CA VAL A 331 -33.24 5.35 -16.04
C VAL A 331 -31.84 5.15 -16.66
N PRO A 332 -31.00 6.17 -16.67
CA PRO A 332 -29.59 6.03 -17.11
C PRO A 332 -28.86 4.98 -16.30
N GLY A 333 -28.01 4.21 -16.96
CA GLY A 333 -27.13 3.25 -16.27
C GLY A 333 -26.18 3.95 -15.33
N PHE A 334 -25.86 3.30 -14.21
CA PHE A 334 -24.98 3.86 -13.18
C PHE A 334 -23.61 4.27 -13.74
N ARG A 335 -23.10 3.55 -14.76
CA ARG A 335 -21.80 3.83 -15.40
C ARG A 335 -21.92 4.36 -16.82
N GLN A 336 -23.10 4.86 -17.22
CA GLN A 336 -23.37 5.31 -18.60
C GLN A 336 -22.43 6.42 -19.06
N TYR A 337 -22.10 7.37 -18.18
CA TYR A 337 -21.20 8.46 -18.54
C TYR A 337 -19.79 7.97 -18.93
N MET A 338 -19.31 6.91 -18.28
CA MET A 338 -17.95 6.43 -18.39
C MET A 338 -17.53 6.08 -19.82
N TRP A 339 -18.44 5.53 -20.62
CA TRP A 339 -18.20 5.16 -22.02
C TRP A 339 -18.81 6.12 -23.04
N SER A 340 -19.29 7.30 -22.59
CA SER A 340 -19.79 8.34 -23.50
C SER A 340 -18.69 8.89 -24.41
N GLU A 341 -19.03 9.33 -25.60
CA GLU A 341 -18.08 9.93 -26.54
C GLU A 341 -17.28 11.06 -25.91
N VAL A 342 -17.93 11.90 -25.10
CA VAL A 342 -17.28 12.99 -24.37
C VAL A 342 -16.20 12.46 -23.42
N ASN A 343 -16.53 11.46 -22.62
CA ASN A 343 -15.57 10.93 -21.64
C ASN A 343 -14.42 10.16 -22.30
N ILE A 344 -14.67 9.37 -23.34
CA ILE A 344 -13.59 8.66 -24.04
C ILE A 344 -12.62 9.62 -24.75
N ASP A 345 -13.10 10.78 -25.22
CA ASP A 345 -12.25 11.83 -25.75
C ASP A 345 -11.48 12.57 -24.64
N GLU A 346 -12.14 12.93 -23.52
CA GLU A 346 -11.50 13.59 -22.38
C GLU A 346 -10.44 12.71 -21.71
N THR A 347 -10.64 11.40 -21.70
CA THR A 347 -9.70 10.43 -21.13
C THR A 347 -8.67 9.92 -22.13
N GLY A 348 -8.78 10.35 -23.41
CA GLY A 348 -7.88 9.95 -24.50
C GLY A 348 -8.00 8.48 -24.89
N THR A 349 -9.16 7.85 -24.68
CA THR A 349 -9.39 6.44 -24.98
C THR A 349 -10.16 6.21 -26.27
N SER A 350 -10.53 7.25 -27.01
CA SER A 350 -11.19 7.14 -28.32
C SER A 350 -10.28 6.47 -29.37
N ASP A 351 -10.89 5.90 -30.40
CA ASP A 351 -10.18 5.25 -31.50
C ASP A 351 -9.23 6.22 -32.20
N GLY A 352 -8.00 5.79 -32.42
CA GLY A 352 -6.99 6.59 -33.12
C GLY A 352 -6.42 7.76 -32.29
N PHE A 353 -6.77 7.89 -31.02
CA PHE A 353 -6.23 8.96 -30.16
C PHE A 353 -4.71 8.87 -30.08
N LEU A 354 -4.04 9.95 -30.44
CA LEU A 354 -2.59 10.10 -30.29
C LEU A 354 -2.30 11.07 -29.15
N PRO A 355 -1.82 10.57 -27.99
CA PRO A 355 -1.49 11.44 -26.88
C PRO A 355 -0.28 12.32 -27.18
N PRO A 356 -0.14 13.46 -26.49
CA PRO A 356 1.10 14.22 -26.52
C PRO A 356 2.29 13.34 -26.13
N THR A 357 3.38 13.48 -26.84
CA THR A 357 4.60 12.70 -26.63
C THR A 357 5.55 13.38 -25.65
N CYS A 358 6.43 12.59 -25.03
CA CYS A 358 7.53 13.11 -24.18
C CYS A 358 7.08 13.85 -22.91
N THR A 359 5.93 13.52 -22.36
CA THR A 359 5.33 14.23 -21.20
C THR A 359 5.63 13.56 -19.84
N LYS A 360 6.44 12.50 -19.83
CA LYS A 360 6.75 11.78 -18.59
C LYS A 360 7.52 12.65 -17.62
N GLN A 361 6.98 12.76 -16.38
CA GLN A 361 7.64 13.47 -15.31
C GLN A 361 8.75 12.62 -14.68
N LEU A 362 9.86 13.27 -14.37
CA LEU A 362 10.98 12.66 -13.68
C LEU A 362 10.92 13.02 -12.19
N ASN A 363 11.44 12.11 -11.37
CA ASN A 363 11.61 12.34 -9.95
C ASN A 363 13.06 12.10 -9.54
N ILE A 364 13.59 13.00 -8.73
CA ILE A 364 14.91 12.83 -8.08
C ILE A 364 14.66 12.49 -6.62
N PHE A 365 15.30 11.43 -6.17
CA PHE A 365 15.38 11.05 -4.76
C PHE A 365 16.82 10.94 -4.33
N GLU A 366 17.06 11.25 -3.08
CA GLU A 366 18.31 10.92 -2.41
C GLU A 366 18.09 9.77 -1.42
N ASN A 367 19.10 8.95 -1.23
CA ASN A 367 18.98 7.80 -0.33
C ASN A 367 19.15 8.14 1.15
N ASN A 368 19.72 9.30 1.46
CA ASN A 368 20.16 9.63 2.81
C ASN A 368 19.41 10.82 3.41
N ASP A 369 18.33 11.26 2.77
CA ASP A 369 17.56 12.42 3.23
C ASP A 369 18.43 13.66 3.48
N ALA A 370 19.61 13.69 2.91
CA ALA A 370 20.61 14.69 3.18
C ALA A 370 20.49 15.82 2.17
N TYR A 371 19.61 16.76 2.44
CA TYR A 371 19.64 18.07 1.80
C TYR A 371 20.85 18.88 2.26
N GLN A 372 21.46 18.52 3.40
CA GLN A 372 22.69 19.09 3.91
C GLN A 372 23.76 18.02 3.96
N VAL A 373 24.88 18.27 3.26
CA VAL A 373 26.03 17.39 3.23
C VAL A 373 27.28 18.12 3.70
N CYS A 374 28.28 17.39 4.15
CA CYS A 374 29.60 17.97 4.46
C CYS A 374 30.50 18.01 3.23
N ILE A 375 31.45 18.93 3.23
CA ILE A 375 32.53 18.94 2.22
C ILE A 375 33.27 17.60 2.25
N GLY A 376 33.42 16.98 1.06
CA GLY A 376 34.09 15.71 0.91
C GLY A 376 33.26 14.48 1.28
N GLU A 377 31.99 14.66 1.64
CA GLU A 377 31.04 13.55 1.88
C GLU A 377 30.56 12.98 0.54
N GLU A 378 30.59 11.64 0.42
CA GLU A 378 30.06 10.94 -0.73
C GLU A 378 28.53 10.86 -0.59
N THR A 379 27.83 11.52 -1.49
CA THR A 379 26.36 11.66 -1.49
C THR A 379 25.76 10.86 -2.61
N TRP A 380 24.72 10.09 -2.29
CA TRP A 380 24.00 9.28 -3.25
C TRP A 380 22.85 10.07 -3.88
N PHE A 381 22.78 10.04 -5.20
CA PHE A 381 21.67 10.57 -5.97
C PHE A 381 20.96 9.42 -6.65
N ARG A 382 19.67 9.37 -6.51
CA ARG A 382 18.84 8.33 -7.09
C ARG A 382 17.66 8.93 -7.83
N SER A 383 17.39 8.43 -9.03
CA SER A 383 16.11 8.61 -9.70
C SER A 383 15.30 7.34 -9.60
N ASN A 384 14.10 7.41 -9.07
CA ASN A 384 13.12 6.33 -9.16
C ASN A 384 12.19 6.52 -10.36
N SER A 385 12.52 7.42 -11.28
CA SER A 385 11.80 7.60 -12.53
C SER A 385 11.87 6.30 -13.32
N ARG A 386 10.83 5.50 -13.22
CA ARG A 386 10.71 4.25 -13.96
C ARG A 386 10.03 4.54 -15.29
N ILE A 387 10.77 4.45 -16.35
CA ILE A 387 10.26 4.54 -17.71
C ILE A 387 10.19 3.11 -18.25
N PHE A 388 9.17 2.36 -17.82
CA PHE A 388 8.96 1.01 -18.27
C PHE A 388 8.49 0.97 -19.74
N GLY A 389 8.88 -0.08 -20.45
CA GLY A 389 8.49 -0.29 -21.82
C GLY A 389 9.19 0.61 -22.85
N ASN A 390 10.13 1.46 -22.42
CA ASN A 390 10.86 2.37 -23.30
C ASN A 390 12.35 2.05 -23.27
N SER A 391 13.02 2.20 -24.40
CA SER A 391 14.47 2.07 -24.45
C SER A 391 15.12 3.37 -24.02
N ILE A 392 15.78 3.34 -22.86
CA ILE A 392 16.56 4.47 -22.36
C ILE A 392 17.93 4.44 -23.03
N SER A 393 18.24 5.50 -23.77
CA SER A 393 19.49 5.63 -24.51
C SER A 393 20.59 6.27 -23.70
N SER A 394 20.24 7.20 -22.78
CA SER A 394 21.20 7.81 -21.86
C SER A 394 20.53 8.44 -20.65
N VAL A 395 21.29 8.52 -19.57
CA VAL A 395 20.97 9.31 -18.38
C VAL A 395 22.14 10.25 -18.09
N GLU A 396 21.82 11.42 -17.54
CA GLU A 396 22.81 12.45 -17.22
C GLU A 396 22.42 13.11 -15.90
N TRP A 397 23.40 13.25 -15.01
CA TRP A 397 23.33 14.02 -13.79
C TRP A 397 24.23 15.24 -13.90
N ASP A 398 23.70 16.41 -13.63
CA ASP A 398 24.44 17.65 -13.39
C ASP A 398 24.27 18.03 -11.92
N PHE A 399 25.36 17.99 -11.16
CA PHE A 399 25.31 18.23 -9.71
C PHE A 399 25.39 19.72 -9.34
N GLY A 400 25.45 20.60 -10.34
CA GLY A 400 25.44 22.04 -10.13
C GLY A 400 26.79 22.65 -9.73
N ASP A 401 27.81 21.84 -9.48
CA ASP A 401 29.17 22.27 -9.16
C ASP A 401 30.12 22.26 -10.37
N GLY A 402 29.57 21.99 -11.55
CA GLY A 402 30.29 21.84 -12.80
C GLY A 402 30.65 20.39 -13.13
N THR A 403 30.30 19.46 -12.26
CA THR A 403 30.46 18.02 -12.52
C THR A 403 29.22 17.50 -13.18
N ILE A 404 29.42 16.83 -14.33
CA ILE A 404 28.37 16.16 -15.06
C ILE A 404 28.77 14.69 -15.23
N THR A 405 27.88 13.76 -14.86
CA THR A 405 28.07 12.34 -15.13
C THR A 405 27.03 11.86 -16.13
N SER A 406 27.43 10.93 -16.99
CA SER A 406 26.50 10.28 -17.91
C SER A 406 26.75 8.77 -17.86
N GLY A 407 25.70 7.99 -17.85
CA GLY A 407 25.79 6.55 -17.73
C GLY A 407 24.71 5.81 -18.50
N SER A 408 24.79 4.49 -18.47
CA SER A 408 23.74 3.62 -18.99
C SER A 408 22.74 3.30 -17.86
N TYR A 409 21.47 3.34 -18.19
CA TYR A 409 20.39 3.03 -17.27
C TYR A 409 20.30 1.52 -16.98
N ASN A 410 20.20 1.18 -15.69
CA ASN A 410 19.93 -0.20 -15.29
C ASN A 410 18.42 -0.33 -14.95
N GLY A 411 17.64 -0.86 -15.89
CA GLY A 411 16.20 -0.76 -16.02
C GLY A 411 15.31 -1.27 -14.87
N GLN A 412 15.84 -1.88 -13.80
CA GLN A 412 15.00 -2.45 -12.74
C GLN A 412 14.97 -1.63 -11.42
N LEU A 413 16.00 -0.82 -11.16
CA LEU A 413 16.19 -0.18 -9.85
C LEU A 413 16.22 1.35 -9.91
N GLY A 414 15.97 1.96 -11.07
CA GLY A 414 16.26 3.38 -11.29
C GLY A 414 17.76 3.61 -11.56
N HIS A 415 18.13 4.86 -11.74
CA HIS A 415 19.53 5.25 -11.91
C HIS A 415 20.05 5.90 -10.63
N TYR A 416 21.24 5.53 -10.19
CA TYR A 416 21.90 6.14 -9.04
C TYR A 416 23.33 6.55 -9.40
N GLU A 417 23.76 7.63 -8.80
CA GLU A 417 25.13 8.15 -8.91
C GLU A 417 25.63 8.57 -7.54
N LEU A 418 26.96 8.50 -7.37
CA LEU A 418 27.67 9.01 -6.21
C LEU A 418 28.40 10.28 -6.60
N HIS A 419 28.26 11.32 -5.79
CA HIS A 419 28.97 12.57 -5.99
C HIS A 419 29.49 13.15 -4.68
N THR A 420 30.62 13.86 -4.77
CA THR A 420 31.30 14.49 -3.63
C THR A 420 31.53 15.95 -3.94
N TYR A 421 30.99 16.85 -3.13
CA TYR A 421 31.17 18.28 -3.28
C TYR A 421 32.47 18.74 -2.61
N ALA A 422 33.34 19.44 -3.37
CA ALA A 422 34.59 19.93 -2.88
C ALA A 422 34.52 21.32 -2.21
N ASN A 423 33.43 22.07 -2.46
CA ASN A 423 33.27 23.43 -1.96
C ASN A 423 31.93 23.56 -1.23
N GLU A 424 31.85 24.45 -0.25
CA GLU A 424 30.63 24.89 0.37
C GLU A 424 29.72 25.62 -0.63
N GLY A 425 28.43 25.53 -0.45
CA GLY A 425 27.45 26.21 -1.30
C GLY A 425 26.12 25.49 -1.38
N THR A 426 25.21 26.10 -2.10
CA THR A 426 23.93 25.50 -2.43
C THR A 426 23.92 25.18 -3.92
N TYR A 427 23.55 23.95 -4.26
CA TYR A 427 23.64 23.43 -5.60
C TYR A 427 22.29 22.99 -6.12
N ASP A 428 22.01 23.37 -7.36
CA ASP A 428 20.88 22.87 -8.12
C ASP A 428 21.28 21.54 -8.75
N VAL A 429 20.45 20.53 -8.59
CA VAL A 429 20.73 19.23 -9.19
C VAL A 429 19.76 18.99 -10.35
N LYS A 430 20.32 18.57 -11.49
CA LYS A 430 19.52 18.21 -12.67
C LYS A 430 19.68 16.73 -12.97
N PHE A 431 18.57 16.14 -13.36
CA PHE A 431 18.54 14.79 -13.88
C PHE A 431 17.86 14.80 -15.24
N LYS A 432 18.51 14.20 -16.22
CA LYS A 432 18.03 14.17 -17.61
C LYS A 432 18.06 12.75 -18.12
N ILE A 433 16.98 12.34 -18.76
CA ILE A 433 16.86 11.04 -19.42
C ILE A 433 16.58 11.28 -20.91
N THR A 434 17.28 10.54 -21.76
CA THR A 434 16.95 10.38 -23.17
C THR A 434 16.42 8.96 -23.39
N TYR A 435 15.23 8.84 -23.96
CA TYR A 435 14.58 7.55 -24.18
C TYR A 435 13.75 7.57 -25.45
N ASP A 436 13.53 6.39 -26.01
CA ASP A 436 12.57 6.23 -27.10
C ASP A 436 11.22 5.84 -26.51
N GLU A 437 10.23 6.68 -26.70
CA GLU A 437 8.86 6.41 -26.32
C GLU A 437 8.13 5.74 -27.48
N VAL A 438 7.67 4.51 -27.25
CA VAL A 438 6.82 3.80 -28.21
C VAL A 438 5.36 3.95 -27.75
N ILE A 439 4.59 4.64 -28.54
CA ILE A 439 3.16 4.84 -28.31
C ILE A 439 2.39 3.98 -29.28
N LYS A 440 1.69 2.98 -28.78
CA LYS A 440 0.81 2.13 -29.55
C LYS A 440 -0.56 2.79 -29.67
N VAL A 441 -0.94 3.15 -30.87
CA VAL A 441 -2.28 3.67 -31.21
C VAL A 441 -3.10 2.56 -31.81
N ARG A 442 -4.30 2.38 -31.31
CA ARG A 442 -5.26 1.35 -31.74
C ARG A 442 -6.51 1.99 -32.34
N ALA A 443 -7.07 1.38 -33.35
CA ALA A 443 -8.36 1.76 -33.90
C ALA A 443 -9.07 0.57 -34.54
N SER A 444 -10.38 0.64 -34.64
CA SER A 444 -11.23 -0.33 -35.36
C SER A 444 -11.14 -0.14 -36.86
N ASP A 445 -10.76 1.04 -37.34
CA ASP A 445 -10.57 1.39 -38.72
C ASP A 445 -9.17 2.00 -38.94
N PRO A 446 -8.37 1.51 -39.91
CA PRO A 446 -7.02 2.01 -40.13
C PRO A 446 -6.98 3.49 -40.53
N SER A 447 -8.07 4.04 -41.10
CA SER A 447 -8.16 5.46 -41.46
C SER A 447 -8.20 6.41 -40.29
N LEU A 448 -8.52 5.90 -39.06
CA LEU A 448 -8.53 6.67 -37.83
C LEU A 448 -7.13 6.80 -37.20
N ILE A 449 -6.15 6.01 -37.64
CA ILE A 449 -4.77 6.10 -37.17
C ILE A 449 -4.03 7.18 -37.98
N PRO A 450 -3.55 8.25 -37.33
CA PRO A 450 -2.86 9.35 -38.02
C PRO A 450 -1.39 9.00 -38.34
N ALA A 451 -1.15 7.85 -38.95
CA ALA A 451 0.19 7.38 -39.27
C ALA A 451 0.83 8.17 -40.43
N THR A 452 2.12 8.47 -40.29
CA THR A 452 2.91 9.10 -41.36
C THR A 452 3.17 8.15 -42.54
N ASP A 453 3.21 6.86 -42.27
CA ASP A 453 3.28 5.79 -43.29
C ASP A 453 2.20 4.74 -42.99
N PRO A 454 1.04 4.80 -43.69
CA PRO A 454 -0.04 3.85 -43.45
C PRO A 454 0.33 2.38 -43.74
N SER A 455 1.42 2.12 -44.48
CA SER A 455 1.84 0.74 -44.73
C SER A 455 2.42 0.03 -43.52
N LEU A 456 2.75 0.78 -42.45
CA LEU A 456 3.24 0.26 -41.20
C LEU A 456 2.11 -0.04 -40.18
N ILE A 457 0.85 0.29 -40.52
CA ILE A 457 -0.29 -0.07 -39.69
C ILE A 457 -0.45 -1.59 -39.73
N GLN A 458 -0.36 -2.20 -38.55
CA GLN A 458 -0.52 -3.64 -38.37
C GLN A 458 -2.00 -3.98 -38.17
N ALA A 459 -2.49 -4.95 -38.94
CA ALA A 459 -3.82 -5.52 -38.73
C ALA A 459 -3.71 -6.76 -37.84
N ILE A 460 -4.30 -6.73 -36.65
CA ILE A 460 -4.39 -7.85 -35.72
C ILE A 460 -5.80 -8.40 -35.81
N THR A 461 -5.90 -9.58 -36.40
CA THR A 461 -7.19 -10.25 -36.57
C THR A 461 -7.31 -11.37 -35.54
N THR A 462 -8.36 -11.32 -34.74
CA THR A 462 -8.71 -12.33 -33.73
C THR A 462 -10.02 -13.02 -34.11
N ASP A 463 -10.07 -14.32 -33.90
CA ASP A 463 -11.32 -15.07 -34.07
C ASP A 463 -12.21 -14.85 -32.83
N LYS A 464 -13.41 -14.33 -33.02
CA LYS A 464 -14.46 -14.20 -32.03
C LYS A 464 -15.52 -15.26 -32.31
N ILE A 465 -15.80 -16.09 -31.30
CA ILE A 465 -16.87 -17.08 -31.38
C ILE A 465 -18.20 -16.39 -31.16
N VAL A 466 -19.06 -16.41 -32.12
CA VAL A 466 -20.42 -15.88 -32.08
C VAL A 466 -21.46 -17.00 -32.10
N GLN A 467 -22.60 -16.75 -31.57
CA GLN A 467 -23.72 -17.69 -31.53
C GLN A 467 -24.99 -16.99 -31.99
N GLY A 468 -25.86 -17.76 -32.65
CA GLY A 468 -27.11 -17.23 -33.11
C GLY A 468 -27.81 -18.24 -34.00
N THR A 469 -28.89 -17.81 -34.63
CA THR A 469 -29.51 -18.55 -35.73
C THR A 469 -28.56 -18.63 -36.94
N GLN A 470 -28.73 -19.62 -37.78
CA GLN A 470 -27.90 -19.74 -38.98
C GLN A 470 -27.98 -18.50 -39.87
N ASP A 471 -29.14 -17.85 -39.94
CA ASP A 471 -29.33 -16.65 -40.76
C ASP A 471 -28.62 -15.45 -40.16
N GLU A 472 -28.63 -15.29 -38.81
CA GLU A 472 -27.87 -14.25 -38.16
C GLU A 472 -26.37 -14.42 -38.35
N LEU A 473 -25.84 -15.63 -38.19
CA LEU A 473 -24.43 -15.91 -38.39
C LEU A 473 -23.99 -15.74 -39.86
N ASN A 474 -24.84 -16.11 -40.82
CA ASN A 474 -24.59 -15.84 -42.23
C ASN A 474 -24.53 -14.33 -42.53
N ASN A 475 -25.41 -13.55 -41.89
CA ASN A 475 -25.43 -12.10 -42.04
C ASN A 475 -24.19 -11.44 -41.43
N MET A 476 -23.64 -12.01 -40.37
CA MET A 476 -22.39 -11.58 -39.77
C MET A 476 -21.15 -12.04 -40.52
N SER A 477 -21.30 -12.70 -41.64
CA SER A 477 -20.17 -13.31 -42.42
C SER A 477 -19.34 -14.27 -41.57
N ALA A 478 -19.99 -15.02 -40.69
CA ALA A 478 -19.33 -15.97 -39.82
C ALA A 478 -18.76 -17.15 -40.65
N SER A 479 -17.49 -17.47 -40.42
CA SER A 479 -16.82 -18.62 -41.01
C SER A 479 -16.99 -19.86 -40.16
N ASN A 480 -16.92 -21.04 -40.77
CA ASN A 480 -16.96 -22.34 -40.06
C ASN A 480 -18.16 -22.52 -39.12
N ILE A 481 -19.35 -22.17 -39.59
CA ILE A 481 -20.61 -22.32 -38.85
C ILE A 481 -20.88 -23.82 -38.53
N SER A 482 -20.98 -24.16 -37.25
CA SER A 482 -21.29 -25.52 -36.78
C SER A 482 -22.58 -25.49 -35.96
N SER A 483 -23.44 -26.47 -36.18
CA SER A 483 -24.67 -26.61 -35.41
C SER A 483 -24.31 -27.03 -33.96
N HIS A 484 -25.01 -26.46 -33.01
CA HIS A 484 -25.02 -26.90 -31.63
C HIS A 484 -26.45 -27.19 -31.23
N TYR A 485 -26.73 -28.44 -30.89
CA TYR A 485 -28.08 -28.88 -30.47
C TYR A 485 -28.26 -28.65 -28.96
N ILE A 486 -29.29 -27.94 -28.60
CA ILE A 486 -29.76 -27.81 -27.24
C ILE A 486 -30.94 -28.76 -27.08
N ASP A 487 -30.80 -29.73 -26.20
CA ASP A 487 -31.84 -30.69 -25.87
C ASP A 487 -32.95 -30.09 -24.99
N SER A 488 -33.78 -30.94 -24.42
CA SER A 488 -34.90 -30.54 -23.56
C SER A 488 -34.48 -29.75 -22.31
N LEU A 489 -33.22 -29.77 -21.92
CA LEU A 489 -32.68 -28.94 -20.79
C LEU A 489 -32.66 -27.45 -21.14
N GLY A 490 -32.49 -27.12 -22.42
CA GLY A 490 -32.57 -25.74 -22.86
C GLY A 490 -33.88 -25.04 -22.54
N LYS A 491 -34.98 -25.75 -22.41
CA LYS A 491 -36.29 -25.18 -22.01
C LYS A 491 -36.29 -24.58 -20.60
N TYR A 492 -35.54 -25.17 -19.68
CA TYR A 492 -35.46 -24.68 -18.31
C TYR A 492 -34.68 -23.34 -18.23
N TRP A 493 -33.87 -23.08 -19.21
CA TRP A 493 -33.08 -21.82 -19.32
C TRP A 493 -33.81 -20.74 -20.12
N GLY A 494 -35.11 -20.89 -20.41
CA GLY A 494 -35.87 -19.95 -21.23
C GLY A 494 -35.52 -20.03 -22.72
N LEU A 495 -34.76 -21.06 -23.13
CA LEU A 495 -34.41 -21.29 -24.53
C LEU A 495 -35.44 -22.24 -25.17
N GLU A 496 -35.80 -21.98 -26.42
CA GLU A 496 -36.61 -22.93 -27.20
C GLU A 496 -35.73 -24.13 -27.59
N ASP A 497 -36.36 -25.27 -27.79
CA ASP A 497 -35.75 -26.51 -28.27
C ASP A 497 -35.36 -26.39 -29.73
N THR A 498 -34.31 -25.56 -30.00
CA THR A 498 -33.88 -25.22 -31.33
C THR A 498 -32.40 -25.53 -31.53
N THR A 499 -31.99 -25.70 -32.76
CA THR A 499 -30.55 -25.79 -33.08
C THR A 499 -29.93 -24.41 -33.10
N PHE A 500 -28.98 -24.21 -32.21
CA PHE A 500 -28.13 -23.03 -32.24
C PHE A 500 -26.88 -23.30 -33.06
N TYR A 501 -26.40 -22.31 -33.69
CA TYR A 501 -25.19 -22.35 -34.50
C TYR A 501 -24.09 -21.52 -33.85
N ARG A 502 -22.88 -22.02 -33.92
CA ARG A 502 -21.65 -21.30 -33.63
C ARG A 502 -20.98 -20.94 -34.94
N GLY A 503 -20.48 -19.73 -34.98
CA GLY A 503 -19.65 -19.26 -36.09
C GLY A 503 -18.42 -18.56 -35.54
N LYS A 504 -17.40 -18.47 -36.37
CA LYS A 504 -16.25 -17.61 -36.11
C LYS A 504 -16.35 -16.36 -36.93
N VAL A 505 -16.32 -15.20 -36.30
CA VAL A 505 -16.20 -13.89 -36.92
C VAL A 505 -14.81 -13.35 -36.67
N GLN A 506 -14.21 -12.82 -37.70
CA GLN A 506 -12.92 -12.16 -37.56
C GLN A 506 -13.14 -10.71 -37.14
N GLU A 507 -12.61 -10.34 -36.00
CA GLU A 507 -12.50 -8.95 -35.55
C GLU A 507 -11.08 -8.49 -35.81
N THR A 508 -10.92 -7.36 -36.52
CA THR A 508 -9.63 -6.80 -36.86
C THR A 508 -9.47 -5.48 -36.11
N ILE A 509 -8.41 -5.37 -35.35
CA ILE A 509 -7.95 -4.13 -34.73
C ILE A 509 -6.70 -3.70 -35.47
N TYR A 510 -6.58 -2.43 -35.75
CA TYR A 510 -5.42 -1.84 -36.40
C TYR A 510 -4.55 -1.16 -35.36
N GLU A 511 -3.25 -1.42 -35.43
CA GLU A 511 -2.28 -0.83 -34.50
C GLU A 511 -1.14 -0.18 -35.31
N TYR A 512 -0.63 0.91 -34.69
CA TYR A 512 0.57 1.58 -35.21
C TYR A 512 1.43 2.00 -34.00
N ASP A 513 2.72 1.69 -34.06
CA ASP A 513 3.68 2.08 -33.08
C ASP A 513 4.41 3.36 -33.47
N TYR A 514 4.09 4.46 -32.79
CA TYR A 514 4.85 5.71 -32.91
C TYR A 514 6.07 5.63 -32.03
N THR A 515 7.24 5.82 -32.58
CA THR A 515 8.50 5.91 -31.83
C THR A 515 8.98 7.35 -31.84
N ASN A 516 9.12 7.94 -30.68
CA ASN A 516 9.66 9.27 -30.52
C ASN A 516 10.86 9.23 -29.57
N THR A 517 11.98 9.86 -29.99
CA THR A 517 13.08 10.07 -29.06
C THR A 517 12.79 11.27 -28.18
N CYS A 518 12.60 11.02 -26.90
CA CYS A 518 12.23 11.98 -25.90
C CYS A 518 13.45 12.38 -25.05
N VAL A 519 13.50 13.64 -24.69
CA VAL A 519 14.46 14.16 -23.70
C VAL A 519 13.66 14.84 -22.61
N THR A 520 13.72 14.30 -21.42
CA THR A 520 13.05 14.87 -20.26
C THR A 520 14.08 15.23 -19.19
N GLU A 521 13.95 16.41 -18.63
CA GLU A 521 14.85 16.93 -17.61
C GLU A 521 14.05 17.42 -16.42
N ILE A 522 14.54 17.14 -15.20
CA ILE A 522 14.05 17.75 -13.99
C ILE A 522 15.20 18.48 -13.31
N VAL A 523 14.90 19.67 -12.79
CA VAL A 523 15.83 20.50 -12.02
C VAL A 523 15.25 20.70 -10.64
N LYS A 524 16.01 20.32 -9.62
CA LYS A 524 15.71 20.68 -8.23
C LYS A 524 16.63 21.81 -7.81
N ALA A 525 16.06 23.00 -7.74
CA ALA A 525 16.79 24.19 -7.32
C ALA A 525 17.13 24.13 -5.82
N GLY A 526 18.36 24.46 -5.47
CA GLY A 526 18.82 24.48 -4.09
C GLY A 526 18.78 23.12 -3.40
N PHE A 527 18.82 22.05 -4.17
CA PHE A 527 18.59 20.70 -3.67
C PHE A 527 19.62 20.23 -2.65
N ILE A 528 20.88 20.59 -2.84
CA ILE A 528 21.98 20.24 -1.94
C ILE A 528 22.56 21.51 -1.32
N THR A 529 22.68 21.53 -0.01
CA THR A 529 23.43 22.53 0.73
C THR A 529 24.65 21.89 1.35
N VAL A 530 25.82 22.22 0.83
CA VAL A 530 27.12 21.79 1.38
C VAL A 530 27.52 22.72 2.49
N SER A 531 27.50 22.20 3.70
CA SER A 531 27.86 22.97 4.90
C SER A 531 29.38 23.12 5.03
N PRO A 532 29.88 24.30 5.44
CA PRO A 532 31.28 24.48 5.76
C PRO A 532 31.71 23.57 6.90
N SER A 533 33.03 23.41 7.06
CA SER A 533 33.56 22.76 8.25
C SER A 533 33.13 23.55 9.50
N VAL A 534 32.50 22.84 10.45
CA VAL A 534 31.88 23.49 11.61
C VAL A 534 32.97 23.97 12.59
N SER A 535 32.91 25.27 12.96
CA SER A 535 33.67 25.75 14.09
C SER A 535 33.22 25.11 15.40
N SER A 536 34.14 24.90 16.34
CA SER A 536 33.79 24.25 17.62
C SER A 536 32.76 25.04 18.40
N ASN A 537 31.71 24.36 18.86
CA ASN A 537 30.72 24.92 19.72
C ASN A 537 31.29 25.20 21.12
N SER A 538 31.04 26.37 21.64
CA SER A 538 31.48 26.79 22.99
C SER A 538 30.30 26.98 23.97
N SER A 539 29.07 27.01 23.45
CA SER A 539 27.82 27.16 24.20
C SER A 539 26.73 26.22 23.65
N PRO A 540 25.71 25.86 24.42
CA PRO A 540 24.57 25.11 23.90
C PRO A 540 23.87 25.83 22.76
N GLU A 541 23.40 25.09 21.77
CA GLU A 541 22.46 25.55 20.75
C GLU A 541 21.05 25.09 21.11
N GLU A 542 20.08 25.98 20.88
CA GLU A 542 18.68 25.78 21.26
C GLU A 542 17.74 26.00 20.07
N TYR A 543 16.75 25.13 19.94
CA TYR A 543 15.74 25.11 18.86
C TYR A 543 14.35 24.99 19.48
N SER A 544 13.56 26.05 19.41
CA SER A 544 12.22 26.12 20.01
C SER A 544 11.08 26.06 18.97
N PHE A 545 11.40 26.00 17.69
CA PHE A 545 10.45 25.88 16.57
C PHE A 545 9.34 26.95 16.49
N GLU A 546 9.49 28.08 17.17
CA GLU A 546 8.54 29.19 17.23
C GLU A 546 8.27 29.83 15.85
N THR A 547 9.23 29.78 14.97
CA THR A 547 9.16 30.40 13.63
C THR A 547 9.22 29.40 12.49
N GLY A 548 9.11 28.12 12.79
CA GLY A 548 9.24 27.02 11.82
C GLY A 548 10.42 26.11 12.15
N ILE A 549 10.69 25.17 11.26
CA ILE A 549 11.76 24.16 11.43
C ILE A 549 13.15 24.83 11.34
N GLY A 550 13.24 25.94 10.65
CA GLY A 550 14.51 26.65 10.42
C GLY A 550 15.37 25.96 9.36
N ASN A 551 16.57 26.50 9.15
CA ASN A 551 17.52 25.96 8.16
C ASN A 551 18.50 24.95 8.75
N ASP A 552 18.51 24.81 10.08
CA ASP A 552 19.44 23.94 10.80
C ASP A 552 18.93 22.50 10.95
N TRP A 553 17.65 22.29 10.61
CA TRP A 553 16.98 20.98 10.61
C TRP A 553 16.29 20.75 9.28
N THR A 554 16.42 19.55 8.78
CA THR A 554 15.79 19.13 7.53
C THR A 554 14.83 17.98 7.82
N VAL A 555 13.63 18.06 7.29
CA VAL A 555 12.68 16.93 7.31
C VAL A 555 12.98 16.04 6.13
N ALA A 556 13.24 14.78 6.39
CA ALA A 556 13.37 13.78 5.36
C ALA A 556 12.07 12.99 5.28
N ASP A 557 11.48 13.02 4.10
CA ASP A 557 10.25 12.29 3.80
C ASP A 557 10.59 11.02 3.03
N ASN A 558 10.45 9.89 3.72
CA ASN A 558 10.61 8.56 3.13
C ASN A 558 9.29 7.87 2.84
N SER A 559 8.17 8.54 3.00
CA SER A 559 6.85 7.99 2.74
C SER A 559 5.98 8.94 1.93
N ALA A 560 5.10 8.38 1.09
CA ALA A 560 4.11 9.17 0.37
C ALA A 560 3.28 10.04 1.33
N GLU A 561 3.42 11.29 1.16
CA GLU A 561 2.61 12.48 1.47
C GLU A 561 2.16 12.81 2.90
N GLU A 562 2.12 11.97 3.94
CA GLU A 562 1.42 12.41 5.17
C GLU A 562 2.05 12.04 6.53
N SER A 563 3.23 11.45 6.59
CA SER A 563 3.92 11.19 7.87
C SER A 563 5.09 12.13 8.13
N ILE A 564 4.93 13.39 7.84
CA ILE A 564 6.04 14.35 7.89
C ILE A 564 6.01 15.07 9.22
N TRP A 565 7.20 15.31 9.80
CA TRP A 565 7.33 16.30 10.85
C TRP A 565 6.94 17.66 10.30
N THR A 566 5.91 18.25 10.85
CA THR A 566 5.45 19.60 10.49
C THR A 566 5.57 20.52 11.69
N ASN A 567 5.75 21.81 11.42
CA ASN A 567 5.68 22.81 12.47
C ASN A 567 4.23 23.19 12.73
N VAL A 568 3.84 23.22 13.99
CA VAL A 568 2.51 23.65 14.42
C VAL A 568 2.66 24.85 15.33
N ASN A 569 1.95 25.91 15.01
CA ASN A 569 1.82 27.12 15.83
C ASN A 569 0.43 27.18 16.46
N GLY A 570 0.35 27.33 17.75
CA GLY A 570 -0.92 27.50 18.49
C GLY A 570 -0.70 27.47 19.98
N SER A 571 -1.58 28.06 20.75
CA SER A 571 -1.42 28.40 22.17
C SER A 571 -1.20 27.22 23.13
N TYR A 572 -1.11 25.98 22.64
CA TYR A 572 -0.99 24.79 23.51
C TYR A 572 -0.03 23.74 22.96
N SER A 573 0.61 24.01 21.80
CA SER A 573 1.40 23.00 21.08
C SER A 573 2.85 22.93 21.51
N GLY A 574 3.37 23.92 22.19
CA GLY A 574 4.77 24.00 22.60
C GLY A 574 5.03 23.67 24.06
N PHE A 575 6.28 23.35 24.37
CA PHE A 575 6.74 23.13 25.74
C PHE A 575 6.74 24.45 26.53
N GLU A 576 6.38 24.41 27.81
CA GLU A 576 6.29 25.60 28.71
C GLU A 576 5.44 26.76 28.12
N TRP A 577 4.32 26.43 27.42
CA TRP A 577 3.41 27.41 26.79
C TRP A 577 4.01 28.18 25.60
N SER A 578 5.05 27.64 24.98
CA SER A 578 5.55 28.18 23.73
C SER A 578 4.51 28.03 22.60
N ASN A 579 4.62 28.81 21.53
CA ASN A 579 3.65 28.80 20.44
C ASN A 579 3.96 27.75 19.37
N GLY A 580 5.19 27.23 19.30
CA GLY A 580 5.68 26.36 18.24
C GLY A 580 6.13 25.00 18.74
N SER A 581 5.88 23.97 17.96
CA SER A 581 6.48 22.65 18.14
C SER A 581 6.49 21.88 16.82
N LEU A 582 7.26 20.82 16.75
CA LEU A 582 7.15 19.85 15.66
C LEU A 582 6.11 18.80 16.02
N VAL A 583 5.30 18.40 15.06
CA VAL A 583 4.27 17.37 15.23
C VAL A 583 4.28 16.37 14.09
N VAL A 584 4.03 15.11 14.42
CA VAL A 584 3.55 14.11 13.46
C VAL A 584 2.07 13.92 13.72
N ASN A 585 1.23 14.38 12.79
CA ASN A 585 -0.24 14.38 12.94
C ASN A 585 -0.82 13.01 12.57
N ASN A 586 -0.58 12.02 13.42
CA ASN A 586 -1.07 10.65 13.21
C ASN A 586 -2.59 10.55 13.32
N PHE A 587 -3.22 11.35 14.17
CA PHE A 587 -4.66 11.26 14.42
C PHE A 587 -5.46 11.56 13.16
N GLU A 588 -5.11 12.58 12.39
CA GLU A 588 -5.77 12.89 11.12
C GLU A 588 -5.52 11.81 10.07
N ARG A 589 -4.32 11.22 10.07
CA ARG A 589 -3.99 10.08 9.18
C ARG A 589 -4.83 8.85 9.47
N VAL A 590 -5.00 8.50 10.75
CA VAL A 590 -5.83 7.37 11.17
C VAL A 590 -7.29 7.57 10.78
N LYS A 591 -7.82 8.78 10.82
CA LYS A 591 -9.18 9.10 10.37
C LYS A 591 -9.42 8.77 8.90
N VAL A 592 -8.40 8.91 8.07
CA VAL A 592 -8.47 8.57 6.64
C VAL A 592 -7.94 7.16 6.36
N GLY A 593 -7.77 6.34 7.41
CA GLY A 593 -7.38 4.94 7.30
C GLY A 593 -5.89 4.70 7.01
N VAL A 594 -5.04 5.71 7.14
CA VAL A 594 -3.59 5.57 6.95
C VAL A 594 -2.96 5.14 8.26
N ILE A 595 -2.46 3.92 8.30
CA ILE A 595 -1.74 3.34 9.43
C ILE A 595 -0.29 3.08 9.01
N GLY A 596 0.62 3.23 9.96
CA GLY A 596 2.05 3.11 9.68
C GLY A 596 2.65 4.43 9.21
N GLY A 597 3.91 4.39 8.82
CA GLY A 597 4.67 5.54 8.37
C GLY A 597 5.97 5.72 9.14
N TYR A 598 6.92 6.35 8.48
CA TYR A 598 8.25 6.67 9.01
C TYR A 598 8.61 8.06 8.57
N THR A 599 9.07 8.88 9.50
CA THR A 599 9.54 10.23 9.22
C THR A 599 10.72 10.56 10.10
N GLU A 600 11.61 11.39 9.62
CA GLU A 600 12.78 11.81 10.37
C GLU A 600 13.13 13.27 10.15
N ILE A 601 13.76 13.86 11.16
CA ILE A 601 14.43 15.16 11.05
C ILE A 601 15.91 14.98 11.27
N VAL A 602 16.69 15.65 10.46
CA VAL A 602 18.14 15.59 10.48
C VAL A 602 18.70 16.99 10.75
N SER A 603 19.64 17.07 11.67
CA SER A 603 20.29 18.32 12.03
C SER A 603 21.41 18.70 11.06
N LYS A 604 21.81 19.98 11.09
CA LYS A 604 23.15 20.39 10.62
C LYS A 604 24.25 19.64 11.39
N SER A 605 25.49 19.79 10.98
CA SER A 605 26.63 19.28 11.71
C SER A 605 27.00 20.16 12.90
N PHE A 606 27.44 19.54 14.01
CA PHE A 606 27.94 20.18 15.22
C PHE A 606 29.35 19.72 15.53
N ASN A 607 30.19 20.62 16.00
CA ASN A 607 31.51 20.28 16.55
C ASN A 607 31.39 20.27 18.09
N LEU A 608 31.23 19.07 18.65
CA LEU A 608 31.06 18.85 20.09
C LEU A 608 32.33 18.39 20.79
N SER A 609 33.51 18.48 20.09
CA SER A 609 34.78 17.97 20.63
C SER A 609 35.26 18.65 21.89
N ASN A 610 34.89 19.91 22.14
CA ASN A 610 35.27 20.71 23.30
C ASN A 610 34.43 20.43 24.54
N PHE A 611 33.28 19.77 24.42
CA PHE A 611 32.46 19.42 25.57
C PHE A 611 32.99 18.19 26.31
N SER A 612 32.89 18.21 27.63
CA SER A 612 33.31 17.06 28.46
C SER A 612 32.33 15.90 28.33
N THR A 613 31.03 16.23 28.36
CA THR A 613 29.90 15.29 28.25
C THR A 613 28.89 15.87 27.27
N PRO A 614 29.15 15.76 25.96
CA PRO A 614 28.21 16.26 24.96
C PRO A 614 26.90 15.49 24.99
N ALA A 615 25.78 16.20 24.83
CA ALA A 615 24.45 15.65 24.90
C ALA A 615 23.47 16.38 23.97
N ILE A 616 22.40 15.69 23.62
CA ILE A 616 21.19 16.27 23.08
C ILE A 616 20.07 16.15 24.10
N LYS A 617 19.35 17.24 24.35
CA LYS A 617 18.12 17.29 25.15
C LYS A 617 16.97 17.72 24.24
N PHE A 618 15.80 17.18 24.45
CA PHE A 618 14.57 17.66 23.86
C PHE A 618 13.36 17.34 24.74
N SER A 619 12.31 18.11 24.55
CA SER A 619 11.02 17.87 25.17
C SER A 619 10.09 17.20 24.18
N TRP A 620 9.31 16.22 24.63
CA TRP A 620 8.37 15.52 23.79
C TRP A 620 7.07 15.22 24.52
N ALA A 621 5.98 15.11 23.78
CA ALA A 621 4.67 14.74 24.28
C ALA A 621 3.98 13.81 23.29
N GLY A 622 3.25 12.84 23.78
CA GLY A 622 2.52 11.88 22.95
C GLY A 622 1.38 11.24 23.71
N ALA A 623 0.43 10.67 23.00
CA ALA A 623 -0.66 9.89 23.59
C ALA A 623 -0.86 8.59 22.82
N ALA A 624 -1.34 7.56 23.52
CA ALA A 624 -1.73 6.31 22.90
C ALA A 624 -3.17 6.40 22.37
N LEU A 625 -3.44 5.84 21.19
CA LEU A 625 -4.78 5.69 20.66
C LEU A 625 -5.35 4.29 20.90
N ASN A 626 -4.49 3.31 21.14
CA ASN A 626 -4.87 1.94 21.48
C ASN A 626 -4.06 1.37 22.63
N THR A 627 -4.41 0.18 23.11
CA THR A 627 -3.79 -0.45 24.30
C THR A 627 -2.48 -1.20 23.98
N PHE A 628 -2.15 -1.38 22.71
CA PHE A 628 -0.94 -2.10 22.25
C PHE A 628 -0.24 -1.29 21.15
N PRO A 629 0.27 -0.13 21.46
CA PRO A 629 0.93 0.69 20.46
C PRO A 629 2.29 0.10 20.07
N THR A 630 2.66 0.32 18.80
CA THR A 630 3.91 -0.18 18.20
C THR A 630 4.81 0.96 17.70
N ASN A 631 4.45 2.21 18.01
CA ASN A 631 5.22 3.37 17.59
C ASN A 631 6.43 3.61 18.50
N GLU A 632 7.48 4.18 17.88
CA GLU A 632 8.70 4.54 18.62
C GLU A 632 9.31 5.84 18.09
N ILE A 633 10.03 6.54 18.94
CA ILE A 633 10.93 7.63 18.58
C ILE A 633 12.35 7.13 18.81
N THR A 634 13.15 7.09 17.74
CA THR A 634 14.56 6.71 17.83
C THR A 634 15.45 7.90 17.53
N VAL A 635 16.41 8.17 18.42
CA VAL A 635 17.42 9.20 18.22
C VAL A 635 18.71 8.53 17.76
N HIS A 636 19.23 8.98 16.64
CA HIS A 636 20.48 8.53 16.08
C HIS A 636 21.49 9.67 16.05
N TYR A 637 22.76 9.32 15.94
CA TYR A 637 23.84 10.25 15.67
C TYR A 637 24.75 9.70 14.58
N SER A 638 25.37 10.60 13.85
CA SER A 638 26.42 10.30 12.89
C SER A 638 27.70 11.05 13.29
N THR A 639 28.85 10.41 13.10
CA THR A 639 30.19 11.01 13.28
C THR A 639 30.89 11.29 11.95
N ASN A 640 30.22 10.95 10.84
CA ASN A 640 30.73 11.03 9.47
C ASN A 640 29.69 11.68 8.52
N CYS A 641 29.13 12.81 8.95
CA CYS A 641 28.25 13.69 8.17
C CYS A 641 26.92 13.06 7.70
N GLY A 642 26.51 11.97 8.28
CA GLY A 642 25.25 11.29 7.90
C GLY A 642 25.44 10.03 7.08
N GLU A 643 26.68 9.67 6.70
CA GLU A 643 26.95 8.44 5.96
C GLU A 643 26.51 7.19 6.74
N ASN A 644 26.81 7.17 8.04
CA ASN A 644 26.38 6.08 8.92
C ASN A 644 25.70 6.62 10.17
N TRP A 645 24.60 6.00 10.54
CA TRP A 645 23.80 6.36 11.69
C TRP A 645 23.85 5.29 12.77
N LEU A 646 24.18 5.72 13.99
CA LEU A 646 24.25 4.86 15.16
C LEU A 646 23.15 5.28 16.15
N SER A 647 22.46 4.31 16.75
CA SER A 647 21.45 4.60 17.76
C SER A 647 22.05 5.25 19.00
N LEU A 648 21.46 6.35 19.41
CA LEU A 648 21.75 7.07 20.66
C LEU A 648 20.76 6.68 21.73
N GLY A 649 19.48 6.46 21.37
CA GLY A 649 18.43 6.03 22.28
C GLY A 649 17.10 5.84 21.57
N THR A 650 16.23 5.05 22.17
CA THR A 650 14.85 4.82 21.70
C THR A 650 13.88 5.15 22.81
N LEU A 651 12.82 5.87 22.50
CA LEU A 651 11.72 6.19 23.39
C LEU A 651 10.48 5.41 22.96
N ASP A 652 9.83 4.82 23.94
CA ASP A 652 8.51 4.24 23.77
C ASP A 652 7.46 5.28 24.22
N PRO A 653 6.77 5.93 23.29
CA PRO A 653 5.84 7.00 23.60
C PRO A 653 4.67 6.56 24.48
N VAL A 654 4.40 5.27 24.54
CA VAL A 654 3.24 4.73 25.25
C VAL A 654 3.52 4.42 26.68
N THR A 655 4.59 3.67 26.94
CA THR A 655 4.91 3.29 28.33
C THR A 655 5.46 4.46 29.12
N THR A 656 5.97 5.49 28.45
CA THR A 656 6.60 6.65 29.07
C THR A 656 5.80 7.93 28.95
N SER A 657 4.76 7.99 28.11
CA SER A 657 3.90 9.17 27.94
C SER A 657 3.15 9.52 29.23
N ARG A 658 3.04 10.83 29.53
CA ARG A 658 2.22 11.34 30.64
C ARG A 658 0.74 11.43 30.30
N ALA A 659 0.39 11.64 29.02
CA ALA A 659 -1.00 11.79 28.59
C ALA A 659 -1.77 10.45 28.60
N GLY A 660 -1.07 9.32 28.53
CA GLY A 660 -1.69 8.00 28.53
C GLY A 660 -2.55 7.74 27.28
N TYR A 661 -3.68 7.07 27.45
CA TYR A 661 -4.62 6.76 26.37
C TYR A 661 -5.59 7.91 26.12
N MET A 662 -5.71 8.32 24.85
CA MET A 662 -6.68 9.32 24.40
C MET A 662 -7.31 8.89 23.08
N ALA A 663 -8.65 8.76 23.10
CA ALA A 663 -9.43 8.40 21.89
C ALA A 663 -9.74 9.61 20.98
N THR A 664 -9.39 10.82 21.41
CA THR A 664 -9.57 12.08 20.67
C THR A 664 -8.24 12.62 20.21
N ASN A 665 -8.26 13.56 19.29
CA ASN A 665 -7.07 14.27 18.85
C ASN A 665 -6.27 14.81 20.03
N PHE A 666 -5.04 14.34 20.18
CA PHE A 666 -4.15 14.77 21.25
C PHE A 666 -3.46 16.08 20.91
N VAL A 667 -3.66 17.07 21.74
CA VAL A 667 -2.89 18.32 21.77
C VAL A 667 -2.33 18.45 23.19
N PRO A 668 -1.02 18.52 23.39
CA PRO A 668 -0.43 18.53 24.72
C PRO A 668 -0.74 19.79 25.52
N ASN A 669 -0.87 19.64 26.83
CA ASN A 669 -0.84 20.71 27.80
C ASN A 669 0.51 20.71 28.53
N GLU A 670 0.75 21.70 29.41
CA GLU A 670 2.03 21.85 30.13
C GLU A 670 2.50 20.59 30.89
N ASN A 671 1.56 19.76 31.36
CA ASN A 671 1.87 18.57 32.15
C ASN A 671 2.14 17.31 31.34
N ASP A 672 1.87 17.35 30.02
CA ASP A 672 2.02 16.19 29.14
C ASP A 672 3.45 16.04 28.62
N TRP A 673 4.26 17.06 28.71
CA TRP A 673 5.63 17.09 28.20
C TRP A 673 6.63 16.36 29.09
N LEU A 674 7.56 15.67 28.46
CA LEU A 674 8.67 14.94 29.08
C LEU A 674 9.99 15.40 28.47
N ASP A 675 10.96 15.65 29.33
CA ASP A 675 12.34 15.94 28.92
C ASP A 675 13.15 14.67 28.78
N THR A 676 13.89 14.56 27.70
CA THR A 676 14.83 13.47 27.47
C THR A 676 16.20 14.05 27.19
N VAL A 677 17.21 13.52 27.89
CA VAL A 677 18.62 13.85 27.65
C VAL A 677 19.36 12.59 27.28
N LEU A 678 20.02 12.61 26.13
CA LEU A 678 20.82 11.50 25.64
C LEU A 678 22.27 11.92 25.47
N THR A 679 23.17 11.11 26.00
CA THR A 679 24.61 11.35 25.92
C THR A 679 25.36 10.07 25.61
N LYS A 680 26.50 10.19 24.94
CA LYS A 680 27.43 9.09 24.64
C LYS A 680 28.82 9.64 24.39
N ASN A 681 29.85 8.93 24.82
CA ASN A 681 31.22 9.37 24.62
C ASN A 681 31.57 9.62 23.13
N ALA A 682 30.96 8.90 22.23
CA ALA A 682 31.17 9.06 20.78
C ALA A 682 30.67 10.41 20.24
N LEU A 683 29.81 11.13 20.96
CA LEU A 683 29.38 12.49 20.60
C LEU A 683 30.50 13.52 20.76
N LYS A 684 31.57 13.18 21.46
CA LYS A 684 32.75 14.03 21.55
C LYS A 684 33.57 13.99 20.24
N ASN A 685 33.03 14.60 19.21
CA ASN A 685 33.55 14.59 17.87
C ASN A 685 33.39 15.98 17.23
N ASN A 686 34.20 16.27 16.24
CA ASN A 686 34.18 17.54 15.51
C ASN A 686 33.13 17.62 14.42
N ASN A 687 32.43 16.50 14.19
CA ASN A 687 31.37 16.38 13.17
C ASN A 687 30.30 15.44 13.63
N ILE A 688 29.30 15.99 14.33
CA ILE A 688 28.15 15.24 14.82
C ILE A 688 26.90 15.78 14.13
N LYS A 689 26.14 14.88 13.50
CA LYS A 689 24.74 15.11 13.12
C LYS A 689 23.83 14.28 13.99
N PHE A 690 22.65 14.82 14.27
CA PHE A 690 21.59 14.09 14.95
C PHE A 690 20.43 13.83 13.99
N LYS A 691 19.80 12.71 14.19
CA LYS A 691 18.58 12.32 13.50
C LYS A 691 17.55 11.86 14.52
N ILE A 692 16.36 12.46 14.49
CA ILE A 692 15.22 12.02 15.30
C ILE A 692 14.21 11.41 14.34
N ALA A 693 14.02 10.10 14.46
CA ALA A 693 13.15 9.31 13.62
C ALA A 693 11.90 8.89 14.40
N TYR A 694 10.76 8.98 13.77
CA TYR A 694 9.51 8.45 14.28
C TYR A 694 9.03 7.32 13.37
N SER A 695 8.71 6.17 13.97
CA SER A 695 8.06 5.04 13.31
C SER A 695 6.68 4.83 13.91
N ALA A 696 5.64 4.86 13.08
CA ALA A 696 4.28 4.63 13.53
C ALA A 696 3.95 3.14 13.76
N GLY A 697 4.84 2.22 13.36
CA GLY A 697 4.59 0.79 13.51
C GLY A 697 3.37 0.30 12.72
N THR A 698 2.66 -0.69 13.24
CA THR A 698 1.56 -1.40 12.56
C THR A 698 0.18 -1.13 13.16
N THR A 699 0.07 -0.23 14.12
CA THR A 699 -1.20 0.08 14.80
C THR A 699 -1.53 1.56 14.71
N ALA A 700 -2.80 1.92 14.93
CA ALA A 700 -3.24 3.30 14.96
C ALA A 700 -2.64 4.07 16.14
N HIS A 701 -2.16 5.28 15.92
CA HIS A 701 -1.52 6.14 16.92
C HIS A 701 -2.11 7.54 16.95
N ASN A 702 -1.95 8.20 18.09
CA ASN A 702 -2.24 9.61 18.23
C ASN A 702 -1.00 10.45 17.90
N ASN A 703 -1.14 11.77 17.96
CA ASN A 703 -0.07 12.70 17.60
C ASN A 703 1.12 12.62 18.55
N ILE A 704 2.29 12.89 18.00
CA ILE A 704 3.56 13.01 18.72
C ILE A 704 4.12 14.40 18.47
N TYR A 705 4.58 15.05 19.55
CA TYR A 705 5.15 16.39 19.51
C TYR A 705 6.57 16.37 20.02
N ILE A 706 7.43 17.19 19.44
CA ILE A 706 8.80 17.46 19.90
C ILE A 706 9.04 18.96 19.91
N ASP A 707 9.71 19.45 20.95
CA ASP A 707 10.07 20.84 21.09
C ASP A 707 11.36 21.02 21.90
N ASN A 708 11.88 22.23 21.91
CA ASN A 708 12.96 22.68 22.78
C ASN A 708 14.19 21.76 22.71
N ILE A 709 14.65 21.48 21.48
CA ILE A 709 15.90 20.72 21.28
C ILE A 709 17.08 21.59 21.69
N LYS A 710 17.94 21.03 22.55
CA LYS A 710 19.20 21.67 23.02
C LYS A 710 20.35 20.72 22.82
N ILE A 711 21.47 21.24 22.30
CA ILE A 711 22.66 20.46 22.02
C ILE A 711 23.86 21.16 22.66
N GLY A 712 24.61 20.46 23.51
CA GLY A 712 25.77 21.06 24.20
C GLY A 712 26.32 20.19 25.34
N GLU A 713 26.94 20.83 26.33
CA GLU A 713 27.44 20.15 27.55
C GLU A 713 26.24 19.68 28.39
N ALA A 714 26.17 18.42 28.75
CA ALA A 714 25.06 17.83 29.47
C ALA A 714 24.66 18.64 30.74
N SER A 715 25.64 19.09 31.51
CA SER A 715 25.39 19.88 32.73
C SER A 715 24.77 21.26 32.48
N SER A 716 24.92 21.83 31.27
CA SER A 716 24.35 23.12 30.90
C SER A 716 22.98 23.02 30.25
N LEU A 717 22.52 21.80 29.88
CA LEU A 717 21.21 21.58 29.25
C LEU A 717 20.06 21.47 30.27
N PHE A 718 20.38 21.41 31.56
CA PHE A 718 19.39 21.47 32.63
C PHE A 718 19.16 22.92 33.04
N ASN A 719 17.93 23.39 33.04
CA ASN A 719 17.59 24.68 33.63
C ASN A 719 17.94 24.69 35.12
N GLU A 720 18.54 25.75 35.63
CA GLU A 720 19.00 25.88 37.04
C GLU A 720 17.87 25.67 38.07
N ASN A 721 16.61 25.60 37.65
CA ASN A 721 15.45 25.42 38.53
C ASN A 721 14.93 23.98 38.69
N ASN A 722 15.47 23.04 37.91
CA ASN A 722 15.16 21.61 38.10
C ASN A 722 16.43 20.79 38.34
N ASN A 723 17.02 21.00 39.48
CA ASN A 723 18.01 20.06 40.04
C ASN A 723 17.34 18.73 40.38
N LEU A 724 17.06 17.90 39.42
CA LEU A 724 16.88 16.47 39.60
C LEU A 724 17.17 15.79 38.23
N ILE A 725 18.43 15.39 38.05
CA ILE A 725 18.68 14.17 37.28
C ILE A 725 17.78 13.13 37.90
N SER A 726 16.75 12.67 37.22
CA SER A 726 15.84 11.68 37.83
C SER A 726 16.59 10.37 37.93
N GLN A 727 17.20 10.18 39.06
CA GLN A 727 17.77 8.91 39.43
C GLN A 727 16.64 7.89 39.44
N LYS A 728 16.80 6.78 38.74
CA LYS A 728 15.77 5.78 38.62
C LYS A 728 16.29 4.42 39.03
N ILE A 729 15.47 3.69 39.71
CA ILE A 729 15.74 2.30 40.10
C ILE A 729 14.79 1.41 39.32
N SER A 730 15.34 0.48 38.60
CA SER A 730 14.58 -0.59 37.93
C SER A 730 15.07 -1.94 38.46
N VAL A 731 14.16 -2.90 38.62
CA VAL A 731 14.50 -4.23 39.16
C VAL A 731 13.84 -5.27 38.28
N PHE A 732 14.63 -6.22 37.79
CA PHE A 732 14.11 -7.27 36.93
C PHE A 732 14.93 -8.57 37.07
N PRO A 733 14.25 -9.72 36.90
CA PRO A 733 12.81 -9.85 36.88
C PRO A 733 12.15 -9.44 38.19
N ASN A 734 10.84 -9.14 38.13
CA ASN A 734 10.03 -8.85 39.33
C ASN A 734 8.65 -9.49 39.11
N PRO A 735 8.29 -10.59 39.81
CA PRO A 735 8.86 -11.09 41.09
C PRO A 735 10.33 -11.50 41.02
N LEU A 736 11.02 -11.33 42.15
CA LEU A 736 12.45 -11.60 42.22
C LEU A 736 12.76 -13.10 42.20
N ASP A 737 13.82 -13.43 41.49
CA ASP A 737 14.45 -14.77 41.45
C ASP A 737 15.96 -14.68 41.69
N GLU A 738 16.69 -15.78 41.55
CA GLU A 738 18.14 -15.84 41.76
C GLU A 738 18.96 -15.03 40.73
N SER A 739 18.36 -14.68 39.57
CA SER A 739 18.98 -13.89 38.52
C SER A 739 18.66 -12.39 38.58
N SER A 740 17.90 -11.95 39.56
CA SER A 740 17.40 -10.57 39.62
C SER A 740 18.53 -9.57 39.83
N SER A 741 18.41 -8.45 39.12
CA SER A 741 19.36 -7.34 39.15
C SER A 741 18.66 -6.00 39.35
N ILE A 742 19.36 -5.06 39.95
CA ILE A 742 18.97 -3.67 40.08
C ILE A 742 19.71 -2.87 39.02
N LEU A 743 18.97 -2.13 38.21
CA LEU A 743 19.52 -1.10 37.35
C LEU A 743 19.38 0.24 38.06
N LEU A 744 20.49 0.95 38.16
CA LEU A 744 20.65 2.23 38.86
C LEU A 744 20.98 3.33 37.82
N GLU A 745 19.97 3.85 37.18
CA GLU A 745 20.15 4.90 36.18
C GLU A 745 20.55 6.23 36.87
N ASN A 746 21.68 6.81 36.47
CA ASN A 746 22.21 8.09 36.92
C ASN A 746 22.67 8.12 38.43
N PHE A 747 23.07 7.00 39.00
CA PHE A 747 23.69 6.93 40.32
C PHE A 747 25.23 6.90 40.27
N GLY A 748 25.85 6.73 39.12
CA GLY A 748 27.29 6.56 38.95
C GLY A 748 28.11 7.67 39.61
N GLY A 749 29.14 7.28 40.37
CA GLY A 749 30.00 8.19 41.09
C GLY A 749 29.43 8.76 42.40
N GLN A 750 28.19 8.41 42.81
CA GLN A 750 27.55 8.88 43.99
C GLN A 750 27.66 7.86 45.14
N GLU A 751 27.96 8.37 46.35
CA GLU A 751 27.87 7.55 47.57
C GLU A 751 26.39 7.28 47.89
N THR A 752 25.99 6.03 47.81
CA THR A 752 24.58 5.60 47.87
C THR A 752 24.42 4.38 48.74
N SER A 753 23.39 4.39 49.63
CA SER A 753 22.93 3.21 50.36
C SER A 753 21.69 2.63 49.70
N ILE A 754 21.70 1.33 49.43
CA ILE A 754 20.59 0.62 48.83
C ILE A 754 20.03 -0.40 49.85
N ASP A 755 18.81 -0.14 50.28
CA ASP A 755 18.15 -0.90 51.34
C ASP A 755 16.88 -1.57 50.83
N ILE A 756 16.57 -2.75 51.37
CA ILE A 756 15.23 -3.32 51.27
C ILE A 756 14.44 -2.91 52.53
N ILE A 757 13.27 -2.38 52.28
CA ILE A 757 12.34 -1.98 53.33
C ILE A 757 11.01 -2.75 53.19
N ASN A 758 10.35 -3.01 54.32
CA ASN A 758 9.02 -3.61 54.32
C ASN A 758 7.92 -2.56 54.06
N ILE A 759 6.66 -2.98 54.03
CA ILE A 759 5.50 -2.11 53.81
C ILE A 759 5.30 -1.04 54.89
N LEU A 760 5.95 -1.17 56.05
CA LEU A 760 5.94 -0.20 57.12
C LEU A 760 7.09 0.81 57.02
N GLY A 761 7.98 0.66 56.03
CA GLY A 761 9.15 1.51 55.82
C GLY A 761 10.37 1.12 56.64
N GLU A 762 10.31 0.00 57.39
CA GLU A 762 11.42 -0.47 58.17
C GLU A 762 12.45 -1.18 57.33
N LYS A 763 13.76 -0.90 57.58
CA LYS A 763 14.87 -1.53 56.87
C LYS A 763 14.97 -3.01 57.27
N VAL A 764 14.86 -3.87 56.26
CA VAL A 764 14.94 -5.32 56.40
C VAL A 764 16.34 -5.81 56.08
N TYR A 765 16.95 -5.25 55.05
CA TYR A 765 18.26 -5.66 54.58
C TYR A 765 18.98 -4.52 53.84
N ASN A 766 20.30 -4.41 53.96
CA ASN A 766 21.12 -3.53 53.17
C ASN A 766 21.80 -4.31 52.04
N ILE A 767 21.55 -3.90 50.81
CA ILE A 767 22.11 -4.54 49.61
C ILE A 767 23.50 -3.99 49.30
N PHE A 768 23.65 -2.66 49.44
CA PHE A 768 24.87 -1.96 49.03
C PHE A 768 25.03 -0.66 49.86
N GLU A 769 26.26 -0.31 50.17
CA GLU A 769 26.62 0.97 50.77
C GLU A 769 28.01 1.39 50.26
N GLY A 770 28.11 2.50 49.55
CA GLY A 770 29.33 3.03 48.96
C GLY A 770 29.09 3.82 47.67
N VAL A 771 30.18 4.07 46.96
CA VAL A 771 30.14 4.79 45.66
C VAL A 771 29.73 3.82 44.54
N ILE A 772 28.65 4.16 43.84
CA ILE A 772 28.18 3.37 42.70
C ILE A 772 29.19 3.48 41.55
N GLN A 773 29.77 2.35 41.18
CA GLN A 773 30.74 2.24 40.07
C GLN A 773 30.16 1.54 38.84
N SER A 774 28.98 0.93 38.95
CA SER A 774 28.28 0.23 37.88
C SER A 774 26.78 0.54 37.92
N ASP A 775 26.17 0.72 36.80
CA ASP A 775 24.72 0.91 36.68
C ASP A 775 23.94 -0.37 37.02
N TYR A 776 24.60 -1.50 37.08
CA TYR A 776 24.02 -2.78 37.46
C TYR A 776 24.54 -3.32 38.78
N LEU A 777 23.62 -3.72 39.67
CA LEU A 777 23.89 -4.39 40.90
C LEU A 777 23.15 -5.73 40.95
N GLU A 778 23.90 -6.83 41.03
CA GLU A 778 23.31 -8.17 41.14
C GLU A 778 22.77 -8.40 42.57
N ILE A 779 21.57 -8.94 42.66
CA ILE A 779 20.94 -9.27 43.97
C ILE A 779 21.11 -10.77 44.20
N ASN A 780 22.28 -11.19 44.64
CA ASN A 780 22.54 -12.60 44.90
C ASN A 780 22.01 -13.04 46.26
N ASN A 781 21.34 -14.20 46.31
CA ASN A 781 20.87 -14.86 47.55
C ASN A 781 19.94 -14.06 48.45
N LEU A 782 19.12 -13.17 47.87
CA LEU A 782 18.21 -12.34 48.70
C LEU A 782 17.19 -13.19 49.46
N ARG A 783 16.73 -14.28 48.81
CA ARG A 783 15.76 -15.21 49.42
C ARG A 783 16.31 -15.93 50.67
N ALA A 784 17.58 -16.21 50.70
CA ALA A 784 18.20 -16.77 51.92
C ALA A 784 18.26 -15.76 53.08
N ARG A 785 18.19 -14.48 52.79
CA ARG A 785 18.31 -13.38 53.75
C ARG A 785 16.97 -12.82 54.20
N ILE A 786 15.96 -12.80 53.31
CA ILE A 786 14.60 -12.38 53.63
C ILE A 786 13.71 -13.64 53.57
N LYS A 787 13.38 -14.18 54.74
CA LYS A 787 12.70 -15.47 54.91
C LYS A 787 11.18 -15.44 54.74
N LYS A 788 10.59 -14.28 54.43
CA LYS A 788 9.14 -14.13 54.26
C LYS A 788 8.81 -13.67 52.83
N ASP A 789 7.84 -14.35 52.21
CA ASP A 789 7.22 -13.91 50.99
C ASP A 789 6.41 -12.64 51.20
N GLY A 790 6.33 -11.79 50.18
CA GLY A 790 5.55 -10.56 50.29
C GLY A 790 6.03 -9.41 49.44
N ILE A 791 5.41 -8.27 49.67
CA ILE A 791 5.74 -7.01 49.00
C ILE A 791 6.78 -6.26 49.83
N TYR A 792 7.86 -5.91 49.19
CA TYR A 792 8.94 -5.10 49.71
C TYR A 792 9.25 -3.93 48.80
N PHE A 793 10.13 -3.03 49.20
CA PHE A 793 10.61 -1.94 48.40
C PHE A 793 12.13 -1.89 48.46
N ILE A 794 12.76 -1.70 47.30
CA ILE A 794 14.18 -1.29 47.27
C ILE A 794 14.21 0.22 47.35
N ARG A 795 15.00 0.74 48.29
CA ARG A 795 15.21 2.18 48.47
C ARG A 795 16.69 2.50 48.34
N ALA A 796 17.02 3.33 47.30
CA ALA A 796 18.35 3.92 47.21
C ALA A 796 18.33 5.33 47.85
N THR A 797 19.26 5.59 48.75
CA THR A 797 19.44 6.89 49.37
C THR A 797 20.84 7.40 49.10
N THR A 798 20.95 8.55 48.47
CA THR A 798 22.23 9.18 48.13
C THR A 798 22.76 10.00 49.31
N SER A 799 24.07 10.35 49.28
CA SER A 799 24.70 11.24 50.23
C SER A 799 24.03 12.62 50.33
N LEU A 800 23.35 13.05 49.28
CA LEU A 800 22.53 14.27 49.26
C LEU A 800 21.16 14.12 49.92
N LYS A 801 20.87 12.93 50.49
CA LYS A 801 19.59 12.55 51.10
C LYS A 801 18.42 12.41 50.16
N ASN A 802 18.65 12.35 48.86
CA ASN A 802 17.60 11.99 47.91
C ASN A 802 17.28 10.49 48.07
N SER A 803 16.02 10.14 48.03
CA SER A 803 15.57 8.76 48.23
C SER A 803 14.64 8.31 47.11
N PHE A 804 15.02 7.22 46.49
CA PHE A 804 14.29 6.60 45.33
C PHE A 804 13.82 5.22 45.75
N THR A 805 12.60 4.87 45.36
CA THR A 805 11.99 3.62 45.85
C THR A 805 11.33 2.85 44.76
N LYS A 806 11.56 1.54 44.69
CA LYS A 806 10.93 0.63 43.69
C LYS A 806 10.30 -0.56 44.43
N LYS A 807 9.04 -0.86 44.11
CA LYS A 807 8.32 -2.02 44.61
C LYS A 807 8.90 -3.31 44.04
N ILE A 808 9.11 -4.31 44.89
CA ILE A 808 9.53 -5.67 44.55
C ILE A 808 8.59 -6.70 45.18
N ILE A 809 8.50 -7.86 44.55
CA ILE A 809 7.72 -9.00 45.01
C ILE A 809 8.69 -10.16 45.27
N LEU A 810 8.67 -10.71 46.49
CA LEU A 810 9.35 -11.95 46.84
C LEU A 810 8.29 -13.04 46.99
N ASN A 811 8.40 -14.09 46.15
CA ASN A 811 7.51 -15.25 46.12
C ASN A 811 8.16 -16.45 46.80
#